data_ed850353d6f26a9f1bd1188bb09b0eb2
#
_entry.id   ed850353d6f26a9f1bd1188bb09b0eb2
#
_cell.length_a   1.000
_cell.length_b   1.000
_cell.length_c   1.000
_cell.angle_alpha   90.00
_cell.angle_beta   90.00
_cell.angle_gamma   90.00
#
_symmetry.space_group_name_H-M   'P 1'
#
loop_
_entity.id
_entity.type
_entity.pdbx_description
1 polymer ?
#
loop_
_entity_poly.entity_id
_entity_poly.type
_entity_poly.pdbx_seq_one_letter_code
_entity_poly.pdbx_strand_id
1 'polypeptide(L)'
;MKKLQRKLNLSSVIAISIAGMLGGIFVLPGIAAAKTGFSIWIAFLLAGICIFPAVLSKSELATAIPESGGAYLYTERTFGPLIGTISGLGLWISLLLKSAFCLVGFGAYLSVLSTSISINIELLSLISLFIIMLLNILGVKKVGKVQLFIVTLSIITITILLFIGMPLNMSKKIEPFLMYGNEGLFATTAFVYIAYAGVTKVAAIAGEVKNPSRNLPLSMIFSLILITILYTFISHVLVKNIPLEILKNDYTPIYTLANEISGEILAKFTAVIGIFTLISMANSGVLASSRFPFAMANDKLLPKLLTKIHKKHLTPINTIFITCLIMALIILFLDVEKIAKLASAFKVAMFIAVNLCVIILRETSVQWYKPSYKSPFYPYIQIFGIISGIILLFYLGIMPILVLFSIGIFGTILYLIFGKHSNRSGVLLNYGHIPNFFKKNKIKRHEFERTYKNNKLEKLNNKSSVIIALLGNEYSSENLVEIGMSLSDKKKIDVKNITEVPDQTSLDAFEDKNSKNNLIKRKLENLSKLKNKELIFEPLITHNIPYSIENMSKNKSLEWMVIEWNGRSYNGILINNPLGWIISNIKSNFALFKDNGIKYFSEIVLAIRPNSKDLKELLNTTAKICSYFNARMTLLHIITKDTSEKEINILKNNSEKYLEKYSKFSDLKIVKSDSIIESIETISSEYDLLVIGTPKKDTLKSMLFGTGKDHFATNAFCSVLRLTINDS
;
A
#
# COMPACT_ATOMS: atom_id res chain seq x y z
N MET A 1 -1.82 -22.56 8.35
CA MET A 1 -0.40 -22.36 7.95
C MET A 1 0.46 -22.23 9.19
N LYS A 2 1.56 -23.01 9.33
CA LYS A 2 2.54 -22.80 10.41
C LYS A 2 3.16 -21.41 10.23
N LYS A 3 3.00 -20.52 11.23
CA LYS A 3 3.64 -19.21 11.23
C LYS A 3 5.17 -19.38 11.19
N LEU A 4 5.85 -18.66 10.30
CA LEU A 4 7.32 -18.62 10.26
C LEU A 4 7.86 -18.11 11.59
N GLN A 5 8.95 -18.71 12.08
CA GLN A 5 9.58 -18.27 13.33
C GLN A 5 10.35 -16.95 13.08
N ARG A 6 10.04 -15.92 13.84
CA ARG A 6 10.73 -14.62 13.80
C ARG A 6 12.09 -14.71 14.48
N LYS A 7 13.16 -14.92 13.69
CA LYS A 7 14.55 -15.14 14.19
C LYS A 7 15.52 -14.01 13.83
N LEU A 8 15.24 -13.18 12.81
CA LEU A 8 16.17 -12.18 12.29
C LEU A 8 16.16 -10.90 13.16
N ASN A 9 17.33 -10.54 13.69
CA ASN A 9 17.55 -9.29 14.42
C ASN A 9 17.84 -8.14 13.43
N LEU A 10 17.82 -6.87 13.91
CA LEU A 10 18.07 -5.67 13.11
C LEU A 10 19.39 -5.74 12.31
N SER A 11 20.50 -6.12 12.93
CA SER A 11 21.81 -6.24 12.27
C SER A 11 21.81 -7.25 11.10
N SER A 12 21.15 -8.40 11.30
CA SER A 12 21.02 -9.40 10.23
C SER A 12 20.18 -8.87 9.07
N VAL A 13 19.12 -8.11 9.37
CA VAL A 13 18.24 -7.53 8.35
C VAL A 13 18.95 -6.42 7.57
N ILE A 14 19.73 -5.56 8.24
CA ILE A 14 20.59 -4.55 7.61
C ILE A 14 21.61 -5.24 6.69
N ALA A 15 22.27 -6.29 7.16
CA ALA A 15 23.25 -7.02 6.36
C ALA A 15 22.64 -7.65 5.10
N ILE A 16 21.45 -8.24 5.19
CA ILE A 16 20.70 -8.80 4.04
C ILE A 16 20.36 -7.69 3.03
N SER A 17 19.94 -6.52 3.52
CA SER A 17 19.64 -5.35 2.69
C SER A 17 20.87 -4.88 1.93
N ILE A 18 21.97 -4.66 2.64
CA ILE A 18 23.26 -4.20 2.08
C ILE A 18 23.83 -5.24 1.13
N ALA A 19 23.85 -6.51 1.50
CA ALA A 19 24.28 -7.61 0.63
C ALA A 19 23.56 -7.62 -0.72
N GLY A 20 22.27 -7.26 -0.70
CA GLY A 20 21.48 -7.16 -1.92
C GLY A 20 21.86 -5.98 -2.83
N MET A 21 22.67 -5.02 -2.35
CA MET A 21 23.09 -3.83 -3.09
C MET A 21 24.56 -3.91 -3.51
N LEU A 22 25.46 -4.30 -2.64
CA LEU A 22 26.92 -4.19 -2.80
C LEU A 22 27.51 -4.72 -4.13
N GLY A 23 26.93 -5.78 -4.70
CA GLY A 23 27.45 -6.32 -5.97
C GLY A 23 27.36 -5.36 -7.15
N GLY A 24 26.47 -4.36 -7.10
CA GLY A 24 26.32 -3.37 -8.17
C GLY A 24 27.56 -2.50 -8.36
N ILE A 25 28.25 -2.13 -7.27
CA ILE A 25 29.41 -1.22 -7.34
C ILE A 25 30.65 -1.90 -7.98
N PHE A 26 30.71 -3.22 -7.88
CA PHE A 26 31.86 -3.94 -8.44
C PHE A 26 31.87 -3.97 -9.98
N VAL A 27 30.71 -3.73 -10.65
CA VAL A 27 30.60 -3.88 -12.11
C VAL A 27 30.03 -2.63 -12.79
N LEU A 28 29.01 -2.00 -12.21
CA LEU A 28 28.27 -0.88 -12.87
C LEU A 28 29.12 0.36 -13.15
N PRO A 29 30.09 0.77 -12.29
CA PRO A 29 30.78 2.05 -12.50
C PRO A 29 31.54 2.13 -13.82
N GLY A 30 32.13 1.05 -14.32
CA GLY A 30 32.79 1.06 -15.62
C GLY A 30 31.83 1.38 -16.75
N ILE A 31 30.72 0.63 -16.84
CA ILE A 31 29.69 0.85 -17.87
C ILE A 31 28.99 2.21 -17.69
N ALA A 32 28.77 2.66 -16.46
CA ALA A 32 28.15 3.92 -16.14
C ALA A 32 29.04 5.11 -16.51
N ALA A 33 30.35 5.00 -16.32
CA ALA A 33 31.32 6.03 -16.73
C ALA A 33 31.34 6.23 -18.24
N ALA A 34 31.12 5.18 -19.02
CA ALA A 34 30.96 5.28 -20.48
C ALA A 34 29.79 6.18 -20.91
N LYS A 35 28.78 6.36 -20.07
CA LYS A 35 27.52 7.07 -20.38
C LYS A 35 27.48 8.51 -19.88
N THR A 36 28.20 8.87 -18.85
CA THR A 36 28.13 10.20 -18.23
C THR A 36 29.48 10.85 -17.97
N GLY A 37 30.57 10.07 -18.02
CA GLY A 37 31.91 10.55 -17.72
C GLY A 37 32.11 10.88 -16.25
N PHE A 38 32.72 12.02 -15.95
CA PHE A 38 33.09 12.46 -14.61
C PHE A 38 31.91 12.63 -13.63
N SER A 39 30.70 12.88 -14.13
CA SER A 39 29.49 13.07 -13.32
C SER A 39 28.83 11.78 -12.80
N ILE A 40 29.49 10.63 -12.96
CA ILE A 40 28.95 9.33 -12.52
C ILE A 40 28.54 9.30 -11.04
N TRP A 41 29.31 9.96 -10.17
CA TRP A 41 29.02 10.01 -8.73
C TRP A 41 27.71 10.74 -8.43
N ILE A 42 27.36 11.77 -9.23
CA ILE A 42 26.05 12.43 -9.15
C ILE A 42 24.95 11.47 -9.60
N ALA A 43 25.19 10.69 -10.66
CA ALA A 43 24.20 9.70 -11.10
C ALA A 43 23.86 8.68 -10.00
N PHE A 44 24.85 8.20 -9.24
CA PHE A 44 24.60 7.32 -8.09
C PHE A 44 23.86 8.06 -6.97
N LEU A 45 24.22 9.30 -6.65
CA LEU A 45 23.50 10.11 -5.65
C LEU A 45 22.04 10.33 -6.04
N LEU A 46 21.79 10.76 -7.27
CA LEU A 46 20.43 10.97 -7.78
C LEU A 46 19.60 9.68 -7.79
N ALA A 47 20.19 8.55 -8.17
CA ALA A 47 19.53 7.26 -8.12
C ALA A 47 19.11 6.90 -6.68
N GLY A 48 19.97 7.15 -5.69
CA GLY A 48 19.65 6.99 -4.26
C GLY A 48 18.49 7.88 -3.81
N ILE A 49 18.47 9.14 -4.25
CA ILE A 49 17.38 10.10 -3.97
C ILE A 49 16.06 9.65 -4.63
N CYS A 50 16.10 9.26 -5.91
CA CYS A 50 14.90 8.81 -6.63
C CYS A 50 14.31 7.51 -6.07
N ILE A 51 15.12 6.67 -5.42
CA ILE A 51 14.66 5.40 -4.83
C ILE A 51 14.09 5.60 -3.42
N PHE A 52 14.46 6.66 -2.73
CA PHE A 52 14.11 6.94 -1.34
C PHE A 52 12.59 6.92 -1.09
N PRO A 53 11.73 7.57 -1.92
CA PRO A 53 10.28 7.50 -1.78
C PRO A 53 9.72 6.08 -1.78
N ALA A 54 10.21 5.24 -2.68
CA ALA A 54 9.76 3.85 -2.78
C ALA A 54 10.20 3.01 -1.57
N VAL A 55 11.35 3.33 -0.97
CA VAL A 55 11.82 2.68 0.27
C VAL A 55 10.94 3.09 1.46
N LEU A 56 10.57 4.36 1.58
CA LEU A 56 9.64 4.82 2.62
C LEU A 56 8.26 4.18 2.46
N SER A 57 7.71 4.19 1.25
CA SER A 57 6.42 3.57 0.93
C SER A 57 6.44 2.07 1.20
N LYS A 58 7.52 1.38 0.85
CA LYS A 58 7.66 -0.05 1.10
C LYS A 58 7.85 -0.38 2.57
N SER A 59 8.52 0.50 3.32
CA SER A 59 8.64 0.40 4.77
C SER A 59 7.28 0.47 5.45
N GLU A 60 6.43 1.38 4.99
CA GLU A 60 5.05 1.50 5.47
C GLU A 60 4.22 0.25 5.17
N LEU A 61 4.23 -0.19 3.91
CA LEU A 61 3.50 -1.39 3.48
C LEU A 61 3.98 -2.66 4.21
N ALA A 62 5.28 -2.79 4.44
CA ALA A 62 5.86 -3.93 5.15
C ALA A 62 5.47 -3.98 6.63
N THR A 63 5.22 -2.81 7.26
CA THR A 63 4.72 -2.77 8.65
C THR A 63 3.22 -3.04 8.75
N ALA A 64 2.44 -2.68 7.73
CA ALA A 64 1.01 -2.99 7.66
C ALA A 64 0.77 -4.46 7.32
N ILE A 65 1.61 -5.05 6.46
CA ILE A 65 1.48 -6.41 5.95
C ILE A 65 2.81 -7.15 6.17
N PRO A 66 3.14 -7.55 7.41
CA PRO A 66 4.42 -8.19 7.74
C PRO A 66 4.43 -9.69 7.37
N GLU A 67 4.08 -9.98 6.12
CA GLU A 67 4.03 -11.32 5.55
C GLU A 67 5.14 -11.50 4.50
N SER A 68 5.54 -12.77 4.28
CA SER A 68 6.50 -13.12 3.24
C SER A 68 5.85 -13.05 1.86
N GLY A 69 6.45 -12.33 0.91
CA GLY A 69 5.91 -12.11 -0.44
C GLY A 69 6.21 -10.71 -0.99
N GLY A 70 6.49 -9.76 -0.10
CA GLY A 70 6.95 -8.42 -0.45
C GLY A 70 5.99 -7.65 -1.39
N ALA A 71 6.55 -6.96 -2.39
CA ALA A 71 5.79 -6.04 -3.23
C ALA A 71 4.70 -6.72 -4.09
N TYR A 72 4.82 -8.02 -4.40
CA TYR A 72 3.77 -8.77 -5.06
C TYR A 72 2.46 -8.74 -4.26
N LEU A 73 2.53 -9.06 -2.95
CA LEU A 73 1.36 -9.04 -2.08
C LEU A 73 0.74 -7.63 -1.97
N TYR A 74 1.57 -6.60 -1.90
CA TYR A 74 1.07 -5.23 -1.80
C TYR A 74 0.31 -4.82 -3.05
N THR A 75 0.85 -5.10 -4.22
CA THR A 75 0.22 -4.78 -5.52
C THR A 75 -1.04 -5.63 -5.75
N GLU A 76 -1.03 -6.91 -5.41
CA GLU A 76 -2.20 -7.78 -5.55
C GLU A 76 -3.34 -7.34 -4.62
N ARG A 77 -3.06 -7.03 -3.35
CA ARG A 77 -4.07 -6.55 -2.40
C ARG A 77 -4.64 -5.19 -2.79
N THR A 78 -3.81 -4.32 -3.39
CA THR A 78 -4.24 -2.97 -3.77
C THR A 78 -5.00 -2.96 -5.09
N PHE A 79 -4.43 -3.57 -6.15
CA PHE A 79 -4.94 -3.48 -7.52
C PHE A 79 -5.73 -4.72 -7.97
N GLY A 80 -5.61 -5.83 -7.24
CA GLY A 80 -6.23 -7.11 -7.60
C GLY A 80 -5.31 -8.05 -8.38
N PRO A 81 -5.82 -9.25 -8.71
CA PRO A 81 -5.00 -10.36 -9.19
C PRO A 81 -4.40 -10.16 -10.58
N LEU A 82 -5.02 -9.36 -11.47
CA LEU A 82 -4.46 -9.04 -12.79
C LEU A 82 -3.14 -8.27 -12.64
N ILE A 83 -3.19 -7.12 -11.96
CA ILE A 83 -2.00 -6.30 -11.73
C ILE A 83 -1.01 -7.04 -10.81
N GLY A 84 -1.53 -7.83 -9.86
CA GLY A 84 -0.73 -8.75 -9.04
C GLY A 84 0.08 -9.73 -9.89
N THR A 85 -0.52 -10.32 -10.93
CA THR A 85 0.17 -11.25 -11.84
C THR A 85 1.28 -10.52 -12.62
N ILE A 86 0.98 -9.37 -13.20
CA ILE A 86 1.95 -8.57 -13.97
C ILE A 86 3.11 -8.12 -13.06
N SER A 87 2.81 -7.61 -11.88
CA SER A 87 3.83 -7.16 -10.92
C SER A 87 4.67 -8.31 -10.35
N GLY A 88 4.04 -9.46 -10.11
CA GLY A 88 4.74 -10.67 -9.67
C GLY A 88 5.75 -11.16 -10.71
N LEU A 89 5.38 -11.17 -11.99
CA LEU A 89 6.27 -11.47 -13.11
C LEU A 89 7.38 -10.42 -13.22
N GLY A 90 7.05 -9.13 -13.13
CA GLY A 90 8.04 -8.05 -13.18
C GLY A 90 9.07 -8.13 -12.05
N LEU A 91 8.65 -8.47 -10.82
CA LEU A 91 9.54 -8.69 -9.69
C LEU A 91 10.43 -9.91 -9.88
N TRP A 92 9.87 -11.02 -10.39
CA TRP A 92 10.60 -12.22 -10.71
C TRP A 92 11.69 -11.94 -11.73
N ILE A 93 11.35 -11.34 -12.87
CA ILE A 93 12.28 -10.99 -13.94
C ILE A 93 13.33 -9.98 -13.46
N SER A 94 12.95 -8.95 -12.71
CA SER A 94 13.90 -7.97 -12.19
C SER A 94 14.99 -8.60 -11.31
N LEU A 95 14.62 -9.53 -10.41
CA LEU A 95 15.58 -10.21 -9.54
C LEU A 95 16.42 -11.23 -10.30
N LEU A 96 15.83 -11.92 -11.26
CA LEU A 96 16.48 -12.87 -12.13
C LEU A 96 17.55 -12.16 -13.01
N LEU A 97 17.18 -11.05 -13.67
CA LEU A 97 18.12 -10.21 -14.44
C LEU A 97 19.26 -9.70 -13.57
N LYS A 98 18.94 -9.22 -12.36
CA LYS A 98 19.98 -8.77 -11.42
C LYS A 98 20.94 -9.90 -11.04
N SER A 99 20.45 -11.12 -10.86
CA SER A 99 21.27 -12.28 -10.54
C SER A 99 22.15 -12.69 -11.71
N ALA A 100 21.61 -12.66 -12.95
CA ALA A 100 22.36 -12.88 -14.17
C ALA A 100 23.48 -11.84 -14.33
N PHE A 101 23.18 -10.56 -14.11
CA PHE A 101 24.18 -9.49 -14.08
C PHE A 101 25.32 -9.77 -13.10
N CYS A 102 25.01 -10.24 -11.89
CA CYS A 102 26.02 -10.56 -10.89
C CYS A 102 26.88 -11.77 -11.29
N LEU A 103 26.31 -12.76 -12.00
CA LEU A 103 27.08 -13.92 -12.47
C LEU A 103 28.06 -13.55 -13.59
N VAL A 104 27.65 -12.67 -14.51
CA VAL A 104 28.56 -12.17 -15.54
C VAL A 104 29.70 -11.35 -14.90
N GLY A 105 29.37 -10.48 -13.94
CA GLY A 105 30.38 -9.77 -13.15
C GLY A 105 31.33 -10.71 -12.39
N PHE A 106 30.80 -11.78 -11.79
CA PHE A 106 31.60 -12.83 -11.15
C PHE A 106 32.60 -13.45 -12.14
N GLY A 107 32.12 -13.80 -13.36
CA GLY A 107 33.01 -14.34 -14.41
C GLY A 107 34.13 -13.37 -14.79
N ALA A 108 33.83 -12.06 -14.89
CA ALA A 108 34.81 -11.03 -15.17
C ALA A 108 35.88 -10.91 -14.05
N TYR A 109 35.48 -10.91 -12.78
CA TYR A 109 36.43 -10.89 -11.65
C TYR A 109 37.25 -12.15 -11.54
N LEU A 110 36.70 -13.32 -11.89
CA LEU A 110 37.46 -14.57 -11.88
C LEU A 110 38.46 -14.62 -13.02
N SER A 111 38.15 -14.09 -14.19
CA SER A 111 39.08 -14.04 -15.34
C SER A 111 40.33 -13.17 -15.07
N VAL A 112 40.17 -12.09 -14.27
CA VAL A 112 41.31 -11.22 -13.88
C VAL A 112 42.28 -11.93 -12.94
N LEU A 113 41.87 -12.89 -12.14
CA LEU A 113 42.76 -13.68 -11.27
C LEU A 113 43.49 -14.79 -12.00
N SER A 114 42.96 -15.22 -13.16
CA SER A 114 43.56 -16.29 -13.97
C SER A 114 44.41 -15.69 -15.11
N THR A 115 45.67 -15.43 -14.86
CA THR A 115 46.59 -14.83 -15.84
C THR A 115 46.98 -15.75 -16.99
N SER A 116 46.68 -17.05 -16.90
CA SER A 116 47.22 -18.08 -17.81
C SER A 116 46.22 -18.65 -18.83
N ILE A 117 44.94 -18.39 -18.70
CA ILE A 117 43.91 -18.98 -19.55
C ILE A 117 42.86 -17.93 -19.92
N SER A 118 42.65 -17.69 -21.21
CA SER A 118 41.54 -16.89 -21.72
C SER A 118 40.19 -17.66 -21.50
N ILE A 119 39.62 -17.52 -20.34
CA ILE A 119 38.35 -18.20 -19.99
C ILE A 119 37.19 -17.37 -20.48
N ASN A 120 36.26 -17.99 -21.22
CA ASN A 120 35.00 -17.33 -21.64
C ASN A 120 34.18 -17.00 -20.41
N ILE A 121 33.89 -15.69 -20.19
CA ILE A 121 33.10 -15.16 -19.06
C ILE A 121 31.71 -15.79 -19.01
N GLU A 122 31.10 -16.00 -20.18
CA GLU A 122 29.74 -16.60 -20.29
C GLU A 122 29.74 -18.04 -19.78
N LEU A 123 30.75 -18.85 -20.18
CA LEU A 123 30.88 -20.25 -19.74
C LEU A 123 31.04 -20.34 -18.21
N LEU A 124 31.92 -19.48 -17.63
CA LEU A 124 32.09 -19.43 -16.17
C LEU A 124 30.82 -19.05 -15.45
N SER A 125 30.06 -18.09 -16.00
CA SER A 125 28.77 -17.65 -15.46
C SER A 125 27.74 -18.79 -15.47
N LEU A 126 27.70 -19.59 -16.56
CA LEU A 126 26.79 -20.74 -16.69
C LEU A 126 27.15 -21.89 -15.75
N ILE A 127 28.44 -22.21 -15.61
CA ILE A 127 28.91 -23.23 -14.67
C ILE A 127 28.54 -22.81 -13.23
N SER A 128 28.76 -21.54 -12.88
CA SER A 128 28.39 -21.02 -11.57
C SER A 128 26.89 -21.03 -11.33
N LEU A 129 26.09 -20.70 -12.34
CA LEU A 129 24.63 -20.80 -12.28
C LEU A 129 24.17 -22.22 -12.02
N PHE A 130 24.78 -23.21 -12.68
CA PHE A 130 24.48 -24.63 -12.46
C PHE A 130 24.79 -25.05 -11.01
N ILE A 131 25.95 -24.67 -10.48
CA ILE A 131 26.31 -24.94 -9.07
C ILE A 131 25.31 -24.27 -8.12
N ILE A 132 24.95 -23.00 -8.36
CA ILE A 132 23.95 -22.28 -7.55
C ILE A 132 22.57 -22.96 -7.62
N MET A 133 22.18 -23.45 -8.79
CA MET A 133 20.94 -24.21 -8.95
C MET A 133 20.93 -25.45 -8.06
N LEU A 134 21.99 -26.26 -8.08
CA LEU A 134 22.13 -27.45 -7.24
C LEU A 134 22.07 -27.11 -5.74
N LEU A 135 22.81 -26.08 -5.31
CA LEU A 135 22.80 -25.60 -3.92
C LEU A 135 21.40 -25.16 -3.47
N ASN A 136 20.66 -24.47 -4.31
CA ASN A 136 19.28 -24.03 -3.98
C ASN A 136 18.29 -25.20 -3.94
N ILE A 137 18.47 -26.23 -4.77
CA ILE A 137 17.66 -27.46 -4.72
C ILE A 137 17.96 -28.23 -3.41
N LEU A 138 19.21 -28.33 -3.00
CA LEU A 138 19.63 -29.00 -1.78
C LEU A 138 19.27 -28.23 -0.48
N GLY A 139 18.91 -26.97 -0.59
CA GLY A 139 18.38 -26.19 0.53
C GLY A 139 19.40 -25.85 1.64
N VAL A 140 20.44 -25.12 1.33
CA VAL A 140 21.49 -24.74 2.30
C VAL A 140 20.97 -23.82 3.41
N LYS A 141 21.01 -24.28 4.66
CA LYS A 141 20.44 -23.60 5.83
C LYS A 141 21.26 -22.45 6.44
N LYS A 142 22.55 -22.25 6.04
CA LYS A 142 23.47 -21.32 6.74
C LYS A 142 23.84 -20.04 5.95
N VAL A 143 23.04 -19.67 4.95
CA VAL A 143 23.37 -18.55 4.04
C VAL A 143 23.53 -17.21 4.78
N GLY A 144 22.74 -16.90 5.80
CA GLY A 144 22.74 -15.58 6.43
C GLY A 144 24.01 -15.19 7.19
N LYS A 145 24.70 -16.14 7.88
CA LYS A 145 25.94 -15.83 8.61
C LYS A 145 27.12 -15.58 7.66
N VAL A 146 27.23 -16.41 6.62
CA VAL A 146 28.25 -16.26 5.58
C VAL A 146 28.06 -14.93 4.84
N GLN A 147 26.82 -14.58 4.52
CA GLN A 147 26.48 -13.33 3.87
C GLN A 147 26.85 -12.11 4.72
N LEU A 148 26.60 -12.15 6.03
CA LEU A 148 27.01 -11.08 6.95
C LEU A 148 28.53 -10.87 6.93
N PHE A 149 29.31 -11.95 6.98
CA PHE A 149 30.77 -11.88 6.93
C PHE A 149 31.26 -11.25 5.61
N ILE A 150 30.74 -11.72 4.46
CA ILE A 150 31.11 -11.19 3.13
C ILE A 150 30.79 -9.70 3.03
N VAL A 151 29.58 -9.28 3.49
CA VAL A 151 29.17 -7.88 3.48
C VAL A 151 30.09 -7.00 4.31
N THR A 152 30.42 -7.45 5.52
CA THR A 152 31.32 -6.69 6.41
C THR A 152 32.66 -6.51 5.77
N LEU A 153 33.24 -7.60 5.21
CA LEU A 153 34.53 -7.57 4.54
C LEU A 153 34.51 -6.66 3.30
N SER A 154 33.43 -6.70 2.50
CA SER A 154 33.28 -5.83 1.33
C SER A 154 33.18 -4.35 1.70
N ILE A 155 32.43 -4.00 2.76
CA ILE A 155 32.36 -2.62 3.24
C ILE A 155 33.71 -2.14 3.72
N ILE A 156 34.45 -2.96 4.49
CA ILE A 156 35.79 -2.64 4.97
C ILE A 156 36.69 -2.37 3.77
N THR A 157 36.72 -3.25 2.76
CA THR A 157 37.55 -3.08 1.56
C THR A 157 37.23 -1.80 0.81
N ILE A 158 35.94 -1.52 0.55
CA ILE A 158 35.55 -0.28 -0.12
C ILE A 158 35.96 0.94 0.72
N THR A 159 35.83 0.87 2.05
CA THR A 159 36.21 1.96 2.95
C THR A 159 37.72 2.19 2.92
N ILE A 160 38.51 1.14 2.91
CA ILE A 160 39.99 1.22 2.75
C ILE A 160 40.33 1.91 1.43
N LEU A 161 39.74 1.47 0.31
CA LEU A 161 39.94 2.09 -0.99
C LEU A 161 39.56 3.57 -1.03
N LEU A 162 38.50 3.97 -0.32
CA LEU A 162 38.11 5.37 -0.17
C LEU A 162 39.17 6.18 0.56
N PHE A 163 39.68 5.69 1.70
CA PHE A 163 40.70 6.41 2.49
C PHE A 163 42.04 6.56 1.73
N ILE A 164 42.43 5.55 0.99
CA ILE A 164 43.69 5.61 0.21
C ILE A 164 43.50 6.46 -1.05
N GLY A 165 42.37 6.29 -1.77
CA GLY A 165 42.16 6.93 -3.07
C GLY A 165 41.68 8.38 -3.01
N MET A 166 41.03 8.81 -1.90
CA MET A 166 40.49 10.16 -1.77
C MET A 166 41.52 11.28 -1.84
N PRO A 167 42.69 11.18 -1.17
CA PRO A 167 43.75 12.19 -1.26
C PRO A 167 44.47 12.19 -2.61
N LEU A 168 44.49 11.07 -3.35
CA LEU A 168 45.17 10.95 -4.60
C LEU A 168 44.40 11.67 -5.73
N ASN A 169 45.14 12.13 -6.75
CA ASN A 169 44.60 12.73 -7.98
C ASN A 169 45.48 12.31 -9.16
N MET A 170 45.30 11.07 -9.62
CA MET A 170 46.18 10.46 -10.64
C MET A 170 45.72 10.82 -12.08
N SER A 171 44.44 11.11 -12.28
CA SER A 171 43.93 11.54 -13.59
C SER A 171 44.24 13.02 -13.83
N LYS A 172 45.25 13.31 -14.63
CA LYS A 172 45.69 14.68 -14.96
C LYS A 172 44.86 15.34 -16.08
N LYS A 173 43.95 14.62 -16.74
CA LYS A 173 43.13 15.17 -17.81
C LYS A 173 41.92 15.87 -17.20
N ILE A 174 41.76 17.16 -17.53
CA ILE A 174 40.52 17.92 -17.25
C ILE A 174 39.49 17.54 -18.33
N GLU A 175 38.68 16.56 -18.03
CA GLU A 175 37.53 16.21 -18.89
C GLU A 175 36.30 17.03 -18.52
N PRO A 176 35.39 17.32 -19.49
CA PRO A 176 34.17 18.06 -19.18
C PRO A 176 33.34 17.30 -18.13
N PHE A 177 32.86 18.04 -17.13
CA PHE A 177 32.11 17.46 -16.00
C PHE A 177 30.87 16.67 -16.45
N LEU A 178 30.13 17.20 -17.42
CA LEU A 178 28.97 16.57 -18.08
C LEU A 178 29.36 16.21 -19.53
N MET A 179 30.05 15.11 -19.73
CA MET A 179 30.57 14.73 -21.05
C MET A 179 29.46 14.55 -22.11
N TYR A 180 28.30 14.06 -21.70
CA TYR A 180 27.13 13.83 -22.56
C TYR A 180 25.91 14.65 -22.13
N GLY A 181 26.14 15.79 -21.47
CA GLY A 181 25.09 16.69 -21.01
C GLY A 181 24.18 16.08 -19.95
N ASN A 182 23.04 16.74 -19.73
CA ASN A 182 22.03 16.28 -18.76
C ASN A 182 21.39 14.95 -19.17
N GLU A 183 21.27 14.67 -20.47
CA GLU A 183 20.70 13.42 -20.98
C GLU A 183 21.57 12.23 -20.55
N GLY A 184 22.89 12.31 -20.69
CA GLY A 184 23.82 11.29 -20.23
C GLY A 184 23.73 11.07 -18.72
N LEU A 185 23.60 12.13 -17.92
CA LEU A 185 23.44 12.04 -16.48
C LEU A 185 22.15 11.33 -16.07
N PHE A 186 20.99 11.69 -16.63
CA PHE A 186 19.72 11.05 -16.29
C PHE A 186 19.64 9.62 -16.83
N ALA A 187 20.16 9.34 -18.02
CA ALA A 187 20.26 7.98 -18.55
C ALA A 187 21.13 7.08 -17.65
N THR A 188 22.25 7.63 -17.15
CA THR A 188 23.11 6.90 -16.20
C THR A 188 22.45 6.73 -14.86
N THR A 189 21.75 7.73 -14.33
CA THR A 189 20.93 7.64 -13.10
C THR A 189 19.92 6.50 -13.20
N ALA A 190 19.21 6.40 -14.31
CA ALA A 190 18.27 5.34 -14.57
C ALA A 190 18.95 3.96 -14.72
N PHE A 191 20.13 3.93 -15.35
CA PHE A 191 20.91 2.71 -15.53
C PHE A 191 21.42 2.14 -14.21
N VAL A 192 22.01 2.97 -13.33
CA VAL A 192 22.57 2.52 -12.05
C VAL A 192 21.50 2.23 -10.99
N TYR A 193 20.23 2.51 -11.26
CA TYR A 193 19.12 2.27 -10.35
C TYR A 193 19.03 0.82 -9.87
N ILE A 194 19.44 -0.15 -10.70
CA ILE A 194 19.50 -1.57 -10.34
C ILE A 194 20.45 -1.85 -9.16
N ALA A 195 21.51 -1.04 -8.97
CA ALA A 195 22.43 -1.20 -7.85
C ALA A 195 21.69 -1.19 -6.51
N TYR A 196 20.73 -0.30 -6.35
CA TYR A 196 19.95 -0.11 -5.13
C TYR A 196 18.78 -1.10 -4.96
N ALA A 197 18.47 -1.91 -5.99
CA ALA A 197 17.30 -2.80 -5.98
C ALA A 197 17.27 -3.80 -4.81
N GLY A 198 18.41 -4.05 -4.17
CA GLY A 198 18.55 -4.97 -3.04
C GLY A 198 17.90 -4.50 -1.75
N VAL A 199 17.77 -3.18 -1.52
CA VAL A 199 17.19 -2.60 -0.30
C VAL A 199 15.84 -3.19 0.06
N THR A 200 15.06 -3.56 -0.93
CA THR A 200 13.70 -4.05 -0.75
C THR A 200 13.57 -5.57 -0.61
N LYS A 201 14.69 -6.33 -0.66
CA LYS A 201 14.68 -7.79 -0.38
C LYS A 201 14.18 -8.09 1.05
N VAL A 202 14.43 -7.19 1.98
CA VAL A 202 14.02 -7.29 3.39
C VAL A 202 12.50 -7.44 3.53
N ALA A 203 11.72 -6.75 2.71
CA ALA A 203 10.26 -6.86 2.73
C ALA A 203 9.76 -8.26 2.33
N ALA A 204 10.51 -9.00 1.51
CA ALA A 204 10.14 -10.37 1.13
C ALA A 204 10.29 -11.38 2.27
N ILE A 205 11.12 -11.06 3.28
CA ILE A 205 11.36 -11.89 4.47
C ILE A 205 10.75 -11.28 5.75
N ALA A 206 9.82 -10.34 5.62
CA ALA A 206 9.21 -9.62 6.74
C ALA A 206 8.62 -10.54 7.82
N GLY A 207 8.08 -11.70 7.43
CA GLY A 207 7.54 -12.72 8.34
C GLY A 207 8.57 -13.38 9.27
N GLU A 208 9.88 -13.27 8.96
CA GLU A 208 10.98 -13.86 9.74
C GLU A 208 11.68 -12.83 10.65
N VAL A 209 11.33 -11.53 10.54
CA VAL A 209 11.97 -10.43 11.25
C VAL A 209 11.37 -10.27 12.66
N LYS A 210 12.24 -10.14 13.67
CA LYS A 210 11.84 -9.75 15.03
C LYS A 210 11.44 -8.27 15.04
N ASN A 211 10.36 -7.94 15.78
CA ASN A 211 9.84 -6.57 15.86
C ASN A 211 9.75 -5.87 14.49
N PRO A 212 8.97 -6.42 13.53
CA PRO A 212 8.95 -5.95 12.15
C PRO A 212 8.51 -4.48 12.05
N SER A 213 7.66 -4.00 12.95
CA SER A 213 7.21 -2.60 13.02
C SER A 213 8.36 -1.58 13.12
N ARG A 214 9.46 -1.94 13.78
CA ARG A 214 10.64 -1.08 13.97
C ARG A 214 11.78 -1.49 13.05
N ASN A 215 12.08 -2.79 12.99
CA ASN A 215 13.30 -3.26 12.33
C ASN A 215 13.23 -3.21 10.80
N LEU A 216 12.04 -3.33 10.19
CA LEU A 216 11.90 -3.22 8.74
C LEU A 216 12.17 -1.80 8.22
N PRO A 217 11.51 -0.74 8.73
CA PRO A 217 11.81 0.62 8.28
C PRO A 217 13.25 1.04 8.54
N LEU A 218 13.76 0.81 9.76
CA LEU A 218 15.12 1.18 10.12
C LEU A 218 16.17 0.50 9.23
N SER A 219 16.01 -0.80 8.96
CA SER A 219 16.96 -1.53 8.13
C SER A 219 16.97 -1.05 6.68
N MET A 220 15.80 -0.79 6.10
CA MET A 220 15.72 -0.35 4.71
C MET A 220 16.24 1.09 4.54
N ILE A 221 15.85 2.01 5.41
CA ILE A 221 16.28 3.42 5.35
C ILE A 221 17.78 3.54 5.63
N PHE A 222 18.28 2.93 6.71
CA PHE A 222 19.70 2.98 7.08
C PHE A 222 20.59 2.36 5.98
N SER A 223 20.21 1.19 5.47
CA SER A 223 20.96 0.53 4.40
C SER A 223 21.00 1.37 3.12
N LEU A 224 19.89 2.03 2.74
CA LEU A 224 19.86 2.89 1.57
C LEU A 224 20.80 4.10 1.74
N ILE A 225 20.71 4.80 2.86
CA ILE A 225 21.55 5.98 3.13
C ILE A 225 23.03 5.59 3.11
N LEU A 226 23.41 4.52 3.84
CA LEU A 226 24.78 4.06 3.91
C LEU A 226 25.33 3.71 2.52
N ILE A 227 24.58 2.95 1.74
CA ILE A 227 25.01 2.53 0.39
C ILE A 227 25.04 3.71 -0.58
N THR A 228 24.11 4.66 -0.48
CA THR A 228 24.13 5.87 -1.32
C THR A 228 25.41 6.67 -1.06
N ILE A 229 25.77 6.86 0.20
CA ILE A 229 27.01 7.53 0.59
C ILE A 229 28.23 6.78 0.03
N LEU A 230 28.32 5.48 0.27
CA LEU A 230 29.44 4.64 -0.22
C LEU A 230 29.55 4.69 -1.75
N TYR A 231 28.45 4.56 -2.46
CA TYR A 231 28.44 4.57 -3.91
C TYR A 231 28.88 5.93 -4.50
N THR A 232 28.36 7.00 -3.92
CA THR A 232 28.72 8.36 -4.34
C THR A 232 30.23 8.59 -4.18
N PHE A 233 30.78 8.28 -3.02
CA PHE A 233 32.19 8.53 -2.76
C PHE A 233 33.12 7.59 -3.55
N ILE A 234 32.83 6.30 -3.63
CA ILE A 234 33.69 5.37 -4.38
C ILE A 234 33.65 5.66 -5.89
N SER A 235 32.49 6.04 -6.44
CA SER A 235 32.38 6.44 -7.84
C SER A 235 33.15 7.74 -8.13
N HIS A 236 33.17 8.67 -7.16
CA HIS A 236 34.01 9.87 -7.25
C HIS A 236 35.50 9.53 -7.26
N VAL A 237 35.94 8.67 -6.34
CA VAL A 237 37.32 8.23 -6.26
C VAL A 237 37.74 7.48 -7.53
N LEU A 238 36.88 6.67 -8.11
CA LEU A 238 37.12 5.97 -9.38
C LEU A 238 37.47 6.94 -10.51
N VAL A 239 36.59 7.89 -10.80
CA VAL A 239 36.82 8.82 -11.93
C VAL A 239 37.92 9.85 -11.66
N LYS A 240 38.28 10.07 -10.40
CA LYS A 240 39.41 10.92 -10.00
C LYS A 240 40.78 10.27 -10.25
N ASN A 241 40.85 8.96 -10.12
CA ASN A 241 42.11 8.24 -10.13
C ASN A 241 42.33 7.40 -11.39
N ILE A 242 41.28 7.00 -12.11
CA ILE A 242 41.38 6.18 -13.32
C ILE A 242 40.99 7.01 -14.55
N PRO A 243 41.82 7.01 -15.62
CA PRO A 243 41.45 7.61 -16.89
C PRO A 243 40.14 7.03 -17.44
N LEU A 244 39.27 7.89 -17.96
CA LEU A 244 37.95 7.51 -18.43
C LEU A 244 38.00 6.47 -19.57
N GLU A 245 39.05 6.53 -20.42
CA GLU A 245 39.28 5.59 -21.53
C GLU A 245 39.44 4.15 -21.05
N ILE A 246 40.14 3.94 -19.92
CA ILE A 246 40.31 2.62 -19.29
C ILE A 246 38.97 2.18 -18.65
N LEU A 247 38.28 3.11 -17.99
CA LEU A 247 37.10 2.81 -17.21
C LEU A 247 35.89 2.44 -18.08
N LYS A 248 35.77 2.99 -19.31
CA LYS A 248 34.63 2.79 -20.21
C LYS A 248 34.28 1.34 -20.57
N ASN A 249 35.29 0.46 -20.62
CA ASN A 249 35.11 -0.95 -20.98
C ASN A 249 35.48 -1.90 -19.83
N ASP A 250 35.61 -1.36 -18.62
CA ASP A 250 36.04 -2.12 -17.47
C ASP A 250 34.83 -2.73 -16.72
N TYR A 251 34.77 -4.08 -16.70
CA TYR A 251 33.80 -4.83 -15.90
C TYR A 251 34.26 -5.13 -14.47
N THR A 252 35.52 -4.71 -14.14
CA THR A 252 36.16 -4.93 -12.83
C THR A 252 36.70 -3.63 -12.21
N PRO A 253 35.93 -2.51 -12.25
CA PRO A 253 36.44 -1.17 -11.94
C PRO A 253 37.02 -1.01 -10.53
N ILE A 254 36.56 -1.78 -9.54
CA ILE A 254 37.08 -1.73 -8.17
C ILE A 254 38.45 -2.43 -8.08
N TYR A 255 38.63 -3.50 -8.86
CA TYR A 255 39.95 -4.14 -8.99
C TYR A 255 40.96 -3.20 -9.65
N THR A 256 40.57 -2.57 -10.76
CA THR A 256 41.40 -1.60 -11.47
C THR A 256 41.81 -0.43 -10.57
N LEU A 257 40.81 0.11 -9.80
CA LEU A 257 41.10 1.15 -8.80
C LEU A 257 42.13 0.67 -7.77
N ALA A 258 41.95 -0.51 -7.19
CA ALA A 258 42.87 -1.05 -6.18
C ALA A 258 44.27 -1.25 -6.74
N ASN A 259 44.37 -1.69 -8.00
CA ASN A 259 45.66 -1.87 -8.68
C ASN A 259 46.38 -0.54 -8.89
N GLU A 260 45.70 0.49 -9.36
CA GLU A 260 46.26 1.82 -9.62
C GLU A 260 46.71 2.53 -8.34
N ILE A 261 45.94 2.45 -7.24
CA ILE A 261 46.25 3.21 -6.01
C ILE A 261 47.16 2.47 -5.02
N SER A 262 47.22 1.14 -5.06
CA SER A 262 47.92 0.35 -4.04
C SER A 262 48.67 -0.88 -4.59
N GLY A 263 48.62 -1.10 -5.90
CA GLY A 263 49.32 -2.20 -6.56
C GLY A 263 48.59 -3.56 -6.48
N GLU A 264 49.28 -4.56 -7.00
CA GLU A 264 48.70 -5.88 -7.35
C GLU A 264 48.17 -6.68 -6.14
N ILE A 265 48.77 -6.56 -4.96
CA ILE A 265 48.37 -7.33 -3.77
C ILE A 265 46.96 -6.94 -3.31
N LEU A 266 46.71 -5.62 -3.14
CA LEU A 266 45.41 -5.13 -2.74
C LEU A 266 44.37 -5.35 -3.85
N ALA A 267 44.77 -5.26 -5.11
CA ALA A 267 43.92 -5.54 -6.26
C ALA A 267 43.43 -7.00 -6.26
N LYS A 268 44.33 -7.98 -6.09
CA LYS A 268 43.94 -9.40 -5.99
C LYS A 268 43.06 -9.69 -4.80
N PHE A 269 43.33 -9.09 -3.63
CA PHE A 269 42.46 -9.19 -2.46
C PHE A 269 41.06 -8.64 -2.74
N THR A 270 41.01 -7.48 -3.38
CA THR A 270 39.74 -6.84 -3.79
C THR A 270 38.98 -7.70 -4.80
N ALA A 271 39.66 -8.34 -5.74
CA ALA A 271 39.05 -9.26 -6.70
C ALA A 271 38.39 -10.47 -6.00
N VAL A 272 39.10 -11.09 -5.05
CA VAL A 272 38.56 -12.22 -4.26
C VAL A 272 37.29 -11.81 -3.51
N ILE A 273 37.27 -10.63 -2.90
CA ILE A 273 36.09 -10.11 -2.21
C ILE A 273 34.97 -9.83 -3.19
N GLY A 274 35.24 -9.26 -4.36
CA GLY A 274 34.29 -9.05 -5.44
C GLY A 274 33.64 -10.36 -5.89
N ILE A 275 34.43 -11.41 -6.08
CA ILE A 275 33.97 -12.76 -6.42
C ILE A 275 32.99 -13.28 -5.38
N PHE A 276 33.34 -13.26 -4.08
CA PHE A 276 32.46 -13.73 -3.01
C PHE A 276 31.19 -12.88 -2.90
N THR A 277 31.29 -11.57 -3.11
CA THR A 277 30.14 -10.67 -3.06
C THR A 277 29.17 -10.94 -4.20
N LEU A 278 29.67 -11.07 -5.42
CA LEU A 278 28.84 -11.27 -6.62
C LEU A 278 28.16 -12.65 -6.62
N ILE A 279 28.90 -13.73 -6.26
CA ILE A 279 28.31 -15.08 -6.20
C ILE A 279 27.29 -15.21 -5.06
N SER A 280 27.56 -14.60 -3.90
CA SER A 280 26.61 -14.55 -2.78
C SER A 280 25.32 -13.82 -3.17
N MET A 281 25.47 -12.71 -3.90
CA MET A 281 24.33 -11.93 -4.38
C MET A 281 23.52 -12.68 -5.44
N ALA A 282 24.18 -13.36 -6.38
CA ALA A 282 23.54 -14.19 -7.39
C ALA A 282 22.76 -15.35 -6.74
N ASN A 283 23.38 -16.08 -5.80
CA ASN A 283 22.74 -17.17 -5.07
C ASN A 283 21.50 -16.70 -4.29
N SER A 284 21.61 -15.59 -3.54
CA SER A 284 20.47 -15.02 -2.82
C SER A 284 19.38 -14.51 -3.77
N GLY A 285 19.76 -14.09 -4.96
CA GLY A 285 18.83 -13.65 -6.01
C GLY A 285 18.05 -14.81 -6.61
N VAL A 286 18.68 -15.93 -6.95
CA VAL A 286 18.03 -17.16 -7.42
C VAL A 286 17.04 -17.67 -6.37
N LEU A 287 17.48 -17.72 -5.10
CA LEU A 287 16.62 -18.14 -3.98
C LEU A 287 15.38 -17.26 -3.85
N ALA A 288 15.54 -15.93 -3.93
CA ALA A 288 14.43 -14.99 -3.80
C ALA A 288 13.52 -14.99 -5.04
N SER A 289 14.09 -14.99 -6.26
CA SER A 289 13.33 -14.93 -7.50
C SER A 289 12.47 -16.17 -7.71
N SER A 290 12.97 -17.38 -7.41
CA SER A 290 12.22 -18.62 -7.53
C SER A 290 10.98 -18.70 -6.62
N ARG A 291 10.92 -17.93 -5.55
CA ARG A 291 9.76 -17.87 -4.65
C ARG A 291 8.56 -17.13 -5.24
N PHE A 292 8.76 -16.20 -6.19
CA PHE A 292 7.64 -15.47 -6.80
C PHE A 292 6.73 -16.35 -7.64
N PRO A 293 7.21 -17.13 -8.63
CA PRO A 293 6.36 -18.05 -9.38
C PRO A 293 5.71 -19.10 -8.48
N PHE A 294 6.40 -19.55 -7.43
CA PHE A 294 5.85 -20.47 -6.44
C PHE A 294 4.68 -19.85 -5.68
N ALA A 295 4.82 -18.62 -5.18
CA ALA A 295 3.75 -17.91 -4.47
C ALA A 295 2.56 -17.65 -5.40
N MET A 296 2.79 -17.16 -6.62
CA MET A 296 1.75 -16.93 -7.62
C MET A 296 1.00 -18.20 -7.99
N ALA A 297 1.69 -19.35 -8.09
CA ALA A 297 1.06 -20.64 -8.36
C ALA A 297 0.21 -21.13 -7.17
N ASN A 298 0.66 -20.92 -5.93
CA ASN A 298 -0.16 -21.18 -4.73
C ASN A 298 -1.42 -20.31 -4.71
N ASP A 299 -1.32 -19.06 -5.19
CA ASP A 299 -2.43 -18.13 -5.34
C ASP A 299 -3.30 -18.40 -6.58
N LYS A 300 -3.04 -19.52 -7.30
CA LYS A 300 -3.75 -19.96 -8.52
C LYS A 300 -3.63 -18.99 -9.70
N LEU A 301 -2.60 -18.16 -9.73
CA LEU A 301 -2.31 -17.23 -10.82
C LEU A 301 -1.37 -17.84 -11.87
N LEU A 302 -0.70 -18.94 -11.55
CA LEU A 302 0.18 -19.72 -12.43
C LEU A 302 -0.15 -21.23 -12.34
N PRO A 303 0.38 -22.05 -13.28
CA PRO A 303 0.13 -23.49 -13.30
C PRO A 303 0.50 -24.19 -11.98
N LYS A 304 -0.33 -25.14 -11.54
CA LYS A 304 -0.09 -25.96 -10.33
C LYS A 304 1.24 -26.72 -10.34
N LEU A 305 1.82 -26.98 -11.52
CA LEU A 305 3.14 -27.62 -11.65
C LEU A 305 4.22 -26.87 -10.84
N LEU A 306 4.10 -25.56 -10.69
CA LEU A 306 5.05 -24.71 -9.97
C LEU A 306 4.90 -24.77 -8.44
N THR A 307 3.84 -25.39 -7.92
CA THR A 307 3.64 -25.57 -6.46
C THR A 307 4.36 -26.80 -5.91
N LYS A 308 5.00 -27.62 -6.80
CA LYS A 308 5.64 -28.86 -6.38
C LYS A 308 6.87 -28.61 -5.51
N ILE A 309 6.88 -29.16 -4.30
CA ILE A 309 7.95 -29.05 -3.31
C ILE A 309 8.70 -30.39 -3.22
N HIS A 310 10.03 -30.35 -3.10
CA HIS A 310 10.85 -31.53 -2.88
C HIS A 310 10.58 -32.15 -1.52
N LYS A 311 10.33 -33.46 -1.43
CA LYS A 311 9.94 -34.15 -0.19
C LYS A 311 10.98 -34.04 0.92
N LYS A 312 12.30 -34.14 0.60
CA LYS A 312 13.41 -34.14 1.56
C LYS A 312 13.90 -32.74 1.92
N HIS A 313 14.05 -31.87 0.92
CA HIS A 313 14.70 -30.55 1.09
C HIS A 313 13.70 -29.40 1.27
N LEU A 314 12.43 -29.64 1.05
CA LEU A 314 11.32 -28.65 1.15
C LEU A 314 11.54 -27.42 0.28
N THR A 315 12.18 -27.62 -0.89
CA THR A 315 12.49 -26.56 -1.87
C THR A 315 11.58 -26.67 -3.10
N PRO A 316 11.19 -25.57 -3.76
CA PRO A 316 10.33 -25.58 -4.94
C PRO A 316 11.15 -25.85 -6.22
N ILE A 317 11.42 -27.13 -6.53
CA ILE A 317 12.35 -27.53 -7.60
C ILE A 317 11.98 -26.93 -8.95
N ASN A 318 10.72 -27.04 -9.37
CA ASN A 318 10.30 -26.62 -10.72
C ASN A 318 10.50 -25.11 -10.93
N THR A 319 10.24 -24.30 -9.90
CA THR A 319 10.44 -22.86 -10.00
C THR A 319 11.92 -22.48 -9.97
N ILE A 320 12.77 -23.20 -9.21
CA ILE A 320 14.22 -23.01 -9.24
C ILE A 320 14.74 -23.35 -10.65
N PHE A 321 14.35 -24.49 -11.19
CA PHE A 321 14.79 -24.94 -12.52
C PHE A 321 14.40 -23.93 -13.62
N ILE A 322 13.13 -23.52 -13.69
CA ILE A 322 12.66 -22.55 -14.69
C ILE A 322 13.37 -21.20 -14.52
N THR A 323 13.58 -20.75 -13.29
CA THR A 323 14.30 -19.51 -13.01
C THR A 323 15.74 -19.57 -13.52
N CYS A 324 16.47 -20.67 -13.25
CA CYS A 324 17.84 -20.86 -13.74
C CYS A 324 17.91 -21.06 -15.25
N LEU A 325 16.93 -21.73 -15.84
CA LEU A 325 16.86 -21.89 -17.30
C LEU A 325 16.71 -20.54 -18.00
N ILE A 326 15.78 -19.69 -17.54
CA ILE A 326 15.62 -18.35 -18.12
C ILE A 326 16.88 -17.50 -17.89
N MET A 327 17.54 -17.61 -16.71
CA MET A 327 18.80 -16.91 -16.45
C MET A 327 19.90 -17.36 -17.40
N ALA A 328 20.01 -18.66 -17.69
CA ALA A 328 20.98 -19.18 -18.65
C ALA A 328 20.77 -18.60 -20.06
N LEU A 329 19.50 -18.56 -20.52
CA LEU A 329 19.17 -17.93 -21.80
C LEU A 329 19.53 -16.44 -21.82
N ILE A 330 19.27 -15.71 -20.73
CA ILE A 330 19.62 -14.29 -20.62
C ILE A 330 21.14 -14.08 -20.70
N ILE A 331 21.92 -14.90 -19.99
CA ILE A 331 23.41 -14.81 -20.01
C ILE A 331 23.94 -15.09 -21.42
N LEU A 332 23.34 -16.02 -22.17
CA LEU A 332 23.77 -16.37 -23.51
C LEU A 332 23.41 -15.35 -24.59
N PHE A 333 22.26 -14.67 -24.46
CA PHE A 333 21.71 -13.84 -25.55
C PHE A 333 21.74 -12.33 -25.28
N LEU A 334 22.00 -11.90 -24.04
CA LEU A 334 21.96 -10.49 -23.68
C LEU A 334 23.29 -10.00 -23.12
N ASP A 335 23.77 -8.87 -23.63
CA ASP A 335 24.93 -8.18 -23.09
C ASP A 335 24.65 -7.65 -21.68
N VAL A 336 25.71 -7.50 -20.87
CA VAL A 336 25.68 -7.00 -19.49
C VAL A 336 24.92 -5.68 -19.37
N GLU A 337 25.12 -4.77 -20.33
CA GLU A 337 24.43 -3.48 -20.37
C GLU A 337 22.93 -3.62 -20.57
N LYS A 338 22.49 -4.47 -21.51
CA LYS A 338 21.08 -4.73 -21.77
C LYS A 338 20.42 -5.39 -20.55
N ILE A 339 21.10 -6.35 -19.91
CA ILE A 339 20.64 -6.99 -18.67
C ILE A 339 20.40 -5.93 -17.58
N ALA A 340 21.36 -5.03 -17.36
CA ALA A 340 21.25 -3.98 -16.34
C ALA A 340 20.14 -2.96 -16.65
N LYS A 341 19.98 -2.52 -17.91
CA LYS A 341 18.90 -1.63 -18.35
C LYS A 341 17.52 -2.24 -18.10
N LEU A 342 17.32 -3.48 -18.53
CA LEU A 342 16.05 -4.20 -18.33
C LEU A 342 15.74 -4.39 -16.84
N ALA A 343 16.72 -4.81 -16.05
CA ALA A 343 16.56 -4.99 -14.61
C ALA A 343 16.20 -3.67 -13.89
N SER A 344 16.80 -2.55 -14.33
CA SER A 344 16.47 -1.21 -13.84
C SER A 344 15.04 -0.82 -14.20
N ALA A 345 14.60 -1.02 -15.45
CA ALA A 345 13.26 -0.67 -15.91
C ALA A 345 12.17 -1.41 -15.12
N PHE A 346 12.30 -2.73 -14.96
CA PHE A 346 11.37 -3.51 -14.13
C PHE A 346 11.35 -3.02 -12.68
N LYS A 347 12.51 -2.62 -12.15
CA LYS A 347 12.60 -2.15 -10.78
C LYS A 347 11.94 -0.79 -10.59
N VAL A 348 12.18 0.14 -11.49
CA VAL A 348 11.53 1.47 -11.49
C VAL A 348 10.01 1.32 -11.59
N ALA A 349 9.52 0.50 -12.53
CA ALA A 349 8.08 0.25 -12.69
C ALA A 349 7.44 -0.31 -11.40
N MET A 350 8.13 -1.26 -10.73
CA MET A 350 7.65 -1.82 -9.47
C MET A 350 7.67 -0.81 -8.32
N PHE A 351 8.58 0.15 -8.32
CA PHE A 351 8.65 1.19 -7.30
C PHE A 351 7.59 2.27 -7.52
N ILE A 352 7.25 2.59 -8.77
CA ILE A 352 6.07 3.40 -9.09
C ILE A 352 4.81 2.72 -8.53
N ALA A 353 4.62 1.42 -8.78
CA ALA A 353 3.47 0.67 -8.28
C ALA A 353 3.39 0.66 -6.74
N VAL A 354 4.52 0.55 -6.04
CA VAL A 354 4.58 0.58 -4.56
C VAL A 354 4.16 1.95 -4.00
N ASN A 355 4.59 3.05 -4.63
CA ASN A 355 4.16 4.40 -4.25
C ASN A 355 2.65 4.59 -4.47
N LEU A 356 2.12 4.10 -5.59
CA LEU A 356 0.67 4.10 -5.86
C LEU A 356 -0.11 3.25 -4.83
N CYS A 357 0.42 2.10 -4.39
CA CYS A 357 -0.22 1.30 -3.35
C CYS A 357 -0.45 2.10 -2.06
N VAL A 358 0.54 2.87 -1.61
CA VAL A 358 0.40 3.67 -0.38
C VAL A 358 -0.66 4.75 -0.55
N ILE A 359 -0.69 5.43 -1.70
CA ILE A 359 -1.70 6.46 -1.98
C ILE A 359 -3.09 5.82 -1.92
N ILE A 360 -3.32 4.73 -2.66
CA ILE A 360 -4.62 4.05 -2.72
C ILE A 360 -5.06 3.55 -1.34
N LEU A 361 -4.17 2.87 -0.60
CA LEU A 361 -4.51 2.30 0.70
C LEU A 361 -4.77 3.36 1.78
N ARG A 362 -4.11 4.52 1.71
CA ARG A 362 -4.37 5.65 2.62
C ARG A 362 -5.67 6.37 2.27
N GLU A 363 -5.93 6.63 0.97
CA GLU A 363 -7.15 7.30 0.52
C GLU A 363 -8.40 6.43 0.79
N THR A 364 -8.31 5.12 0.53
CA THR A 364 -9.43 4.20 0.78
C THR A 364 -9.66 3.89 2.26
N SER A 365 -8.68 4.16 3.12
CA SER A 365 -8.75 3.95 4.57
C SER A 365 -9.31 2.57 4.97
N VAL A 366 -8.93 1.52 4.23
CA VAL A 366 -9.39 0.15 4.52
C VAL A 366 -9.01 -0.28 5.92
N GLN A 367 -9.92 -0.95 6.62
CA GLN A 367 -9.83 -1.23 8.06
C GLN A 367 -8.58 -2.04 8.44
N TRP A 368 -8.15 -2.98 7.59
CA TRP A 368 -6.99 -3.82 7.84
C TRP A 368 -5.64 -3.12 7.57
N TYR A 369 -5.63 -1.97 6.89
CA TYR A 369 -4.41 -1.22 6.63
C TYR A 369 -4.04 -0.34 7.81
N LYS A 370 -3.30 -0.89 8.78
CA LYS A 370 -2.85 -0.20 10.00
C LYS A 370 -1.32 -0.24 10.11
N PRO A 371 -0.60 0.58 9.29
CA PRO A 371 0.85 0.62 9.35
C PRO A 371 1.32 1.22 10.67
N SER A 372 2.29 0.56 11.31
CA SER A 372 2.97 1.09 12.52
C SER A 372 4.00 2.17 12.17
N TYR A 373 4.51 2.16 10.94
CA TYR A 373 5.34 3.23 10.37
C TYR A 373 4.58 3.88 9.22
N LYS A 374 4.43 5.19 9.25
CA LYS A 374 3.84 5.99 8.16
C LYS A 374 4.92 6.82 7.51
N SER A 375 5.03 6.78 6.18
CA SER A 375 5.97 7.60 5.43
C SER A 375 5.68 9.09 5.64
N PRO A 376 6.72 9.92 5.93
CA PRO A 376 6.54 11.35 6.11
C PRO A 376 6.19 12.06 4.80
N PHE A 377 5.76 13.32 4.89
CA PHE A 377 5.45 14.19 3.76
C PHE A 377 4.48 13.61 2.72
N TYR A 378 3.53 12.81 3.17
CA TYR A 378 2.46 12.28 2.33
C TYR A 378 1.52 13.41 1.87
N PRO A 379 1.03 13.44 0.60
CA PRO A 379 1.33 12.50 -0.51
C PRO A 379 2.54 12.91 -1.36
N TYR A 380 3.19 14.03 -1.09
CA TYR A 380 4.19 14.65 -1.96
C TYR A 380 5.38 13.74 -2.25
N ILE A 381 5.86 12.98 -1.26
CA ILE A 381 7.00 12.09 -1.45
C ILE A 381 6.66 10.91 -2.39
N GLN A 382 5.43 10.38 -2.32
CA GLN A 382 4.96 9.34 -3.24
C GLN A 382 4.83 9.87 -4.66
N ILE A 383 4.27 11.08 -4.81
CA ILE A 383 4.13 11.76 -6.11
C ILE A 383 5.51 12.01 -6.72
N PHE A 384 6.47 12.51 -5.94
CA PHE A 384 7.86 12.66 -6.40
C PHE A 384 8.46 11.33 -6.86
N GLY A 385 8.24 10.24 -6.10
CA GLY A 385 8.72 8.90 -6.48
C GLY A 385 8.09 8.35 -7.77
N ILE A 386 6.82 8.68 -8.04
CA ILE A 386 6.12 8.30 -9.27
C ILE A 386 6.66 9.10 -10.45
N ILE A 387 6.74 10.44 -10.32
CA ILE A 387 7.20 11.33 -11.41
C ILE A 387 8.66 11.03 -11.74
N SER A 388 9.55 10.99 -10.75
CA SER A 388 10.96 10.65 -10.97
C SER A 388 11.12 9.26 -11.61
N GLY A 389 10.33 8.27 -11.18
CA GLY A 389 10.32 6.94 -11.79
C GLY A 389 9.90 6.97 -13.26
N ILE A 390 8.84 7.70 -13.62
CA ILE A 390 8.39 7.84 -15.02
C ILE A 390 9.50 8.49 -15.85
N ILE A 391 10.10 9.57 -15.37
CA ILE A 391 11.22 10.25 -16.05
C ILE A 391 12.37 9.26 -16.27
N LEU A 392 12.79 8.52 -15.26
CA LEU A 392 13.86 7.53 -15.38
C LEU A 392 13.55 6.41 -16.38
N LEU A 393 12.28 5.96 -16.47
CA LEU A 393 11.89 4.97 -17.49
C LEU A 393 12.10 5.50 -18.92
N PHE A 394 11.77 6.75 -19.18
CA PHE A 394 12.01 7.36 -20.51
C PHE A 394 13.50 7.42 -20.85
N TYR A 395 14.36 7.76 -19.90
CA TYR A 395 15.82 7.82 -20.11
C TYR A 395 16.51 6.46 -20.25
N LEU A 396 15.84 5.34 -19.87
CA LEU A 396 16.35 3.99 -20.16
C LEU A 396 16.24 3.61 -21.64
N GLY A 397 15.43 4.35 -22.40
CA GLY A 397 15.19 4.14 -23.82
C GLY A 397 13.96 3.28 -24.12
N ILE A 398 13.62 3.19 -25.42
CA ILE A 398 12.37 2.55 -25.87
C ILE A 398 12.35 1.03 -25.65
N MET A 399 13.49 0.35 -25.80
CA MET A 399 13.56 -1.12 -25.71
C MET A 399 13.15 -1.67 -24.36
N PRO A 400 13.64 -1.17 -23.19
CA PRO A 400 13.14 -1.60 -21.90
C PRO A 400 11.64 -1.36 -21.70
N ILE A 401 11.10 -0.28 -22.26
CA ILE A 401 9.66 0.03 -22.18
C ILE A 401 8.86 -1.00 -22.99
N LEU A 402 9.28 -1.36 -24.20
CA LEU A 402 8.63 -2.38 -25.01
C LEU A 402 8.65 -3.75 -24.30
N VAL A 403 9.76 -4.11 -23.66
CA VAL A 403 9.84 -5.36 -22.87
C VAL A 403 8.91 -5.31 -21.66
N LEU A 404 8.77 -4.19 -20.98
CA LEU A 404 7.77 -4.02 -19.90
C LEU A 404 6.35 -4.24 -20.41
N PHE A 405 5.99 -3.68 -21.57
CA PHE A 405 4.69 -3.89 -22.20
C PHE A 405 4.47 -5.34 -22.59
N SER A 406 5.48 -6.00 -23.17
CA SER A 406 5.40 -7.42 -23.55
C SER A 406 5.14 -8.31 -22.34
N ILE A 407 5.80 -8.05 -21.20
CA ILE A 407 5.54 -8.77 -19.94
C ILE A 407 4.14 -8.43 -19.40
N GLY A 408 3.67 -7.19 -19.57
CA GLY A 408 2.29 -6.80 -19.25
C GLY A 408 1.25 -7.61 -20.03
N ILE A 409 1.45 -7.75 -21.34
CA ILE A 409 0.60 -8.56 -22.23
C ILE A 409 0.68 -10.03 -21.82
N PHE A 410 1.88 -10.57 -21.64
CA PHE A 410 2.09 -11.97 -21.25
C PHE A 410 1.45 -12.26 -19.86
N GLY A 411 1.62 -11.36 -18.89
CA GLY A 411 0.98 -11.47 -17.58
C GLY A 411 -0.55 -11.43 -17.67
N THR A 412 -1.09 -10.63 -18.58
CA THR A 412 -2.54 -10.58 -18.83
C THR A 412 -3.05 -11.90 -19.43
N ILE A 413 -2.33 -12.48 -20.38
CA ILE A 413 -2.65 -13.79 -20.98
C ILE A 413 -2.63 -14.87 -19.89
N LEU A 414 -1.58 -14.92 -19.06
CA LEU A 414 -1.49 -15.89 -17.96
C LEU A 414 -2.65 -15.72 -16.97
N TYR A 415 -2.99 -14.48 -16.64
CA TYR A 415 -4.14 -14.20 -15.77
C TYR A 415 -5.46 -14.69 -16.39
N LEU A 416 -5.68 -14.48 -17.68
CA LEU A 416 -6.88 -14.94 -18.35
C LEU A 416 -7.00 -16.46 -18.37
N ILE A 417 -5.87 -17.18 -18.49
CA ILE A 417 -5.84 -18.64 -18.53
C ILE A 417 -5.99 -19.24 -17.12
N PHE A 418 -5.21 -18.75 -16.15
CA PHE A 418 -5.10 -19.35 -14.82
C PHE A 418 -5.81 -18.53 -13.73
N GLY A 419 -5.65 -17.21 -13.74
CA GLY A 419 -6.08 -16.32 -12.67
C GLY A 419 -7.55 -15.90 -12.71
N LYS A 420 -8.25 -16.07 -13.84
CA LYS A 420 -9.66 -15.67 -14.00
C LYS A 420 -10.61 -16.30 -12.97
N HIS A 421 -10.25 -17.45 -12.44
CA HIS A 421 -11.03 -18.18 -11.44
C HIS A 421 -10.64 -17.81 -9.99
N SER A 422 -9.70 -16.88 -9.80
CA SER A 422 -9.41 -16.37 -8.46
C SER A 422 -10.54 -15.46 -8.00
N ASN A 423 -11.18 -15.82 -6.87
CA ASN A 423 -12.28 -15.03 -6.29
C ASN A 423 -11.79 -13.79 -5.51
N ARG A 424 -10.59 -13.29 -5.86
CA ARG A 424 -9.94 -12.16 -5.18
C ARG A 424 -10.19 -10.87 -5.94
N SER A 425 -10.29 -9.76 -5.23
CA SER A 425 -10.32 -8.41 -5.80
C SER A 425 -9.36 -7.51 -5.03
N GLY A 426 -8.80 -6.51 -5.69
CA GLY A 426 -8.01 -5.49 -5.01
C GLY A 426 -8.88 -4.40 -4.41
N VAL A 427 -8.32 -3.66 -3.46
CA VAL A 427 -8.97 -2.52 -2.83
C VAL A 427 -9.46 -1.51 -3.88
N LEU A 428 -8.66 -1.24 -4.91
CA LEU A 428 -9.02 -0.32 -5.99
C LEU A 428 -10.29 -0.76 -6.75
N LEU A 429 -10.48 -2.06 -6.97
CA LEU A 429 -11.67 -2.59 -7.63
C LEU A 429 -12.92 -2.53 -6.75
N ASN A 430 -12.74 -2.61 -5.43
CA ASN A 430 -13.82 -2.56 -4.47
C ASN A 430 -14.33 -1.13 -4.24
N TYR A 431 -13.43 -0.15 -4.23
CA TYR A 431 -13.70 1.23 -3.82
C TYR A 431 -13.50 2.28 -4.91
N GLY A 432 -12.85 1.93 -6.02
CA GLY A 432 -12.55 2.87 -7.11
C GLY A 432 -13.72 3.13 -8.07
N HIS A 433 -13.72 4.30 -8.70
CA HIS A 433 -14.58 4.64 -9.86
C HIS A 433 -14.04 3.96 -11.13
N ILE A 434 -14.09 2.65 -11.20
CA ILE A 434 -13.65 1.93 -12.40
C ILE A 434 -14.85 1.74 -13.35
N PRO A 435 -14.67 2.00 -14.67
CA PRO A 435 -15.71 1.78 -15.66
C PRO A 435 -16.33 0.38 -15.57
N ASN A 436 -17.61 0.27 -15.82
CA ASN A 436 -18.42 -0.97 -15.67
C ASN A 436 -17.86 -2.18 -16.44
N PHE A 437 -16.99 -1.94 -17.43
CA PHE A 437 -16.30 -3.00 -18.19
C PHE A 437 -15.47 -3.93 -17.28
N PHE A 438 -14.83 -3.41 -16.25
CA PHE A 438 -14.05 -4.20 -15.27
C PHE A 438 -14.93 -4.80 -14.15
N LYS A 439 -16.19 -4.37 -14.03
CA LYS A 439 -17.13 -4.85 -12.99
C LYS A 439 -17.79 -6.18 -13.33
N LYS A 440 -17.62 -6.72 -14.54
CA LYS A 440 -18.33 -7.93 -15.01
C LYS A 440 -18.05 -9.22 -14.20
N ASN A 441 -17.02 -9.23 -13.36
CA ASN A 441 -16.70 -10.36 -12.47
C ASN A 441 -17.44 -10.38 -11.12
N LYS A 442 -18.38 -9.43 -10.88
CA LYS A 442 -19.19 -9.39 -9.63
C LYS A 442 -20.09 -10.63 -9.45
N ILE A 443 -20.50 -11.29 -10.52
CA ILE A 443 -21.55 -12.33 -10.48
C ILE A 443 -21.05 -13.65 -9.84
N LYS A 444 -19.77 -14.03 -10.02
CA LYS A 444 -19.23 -15.28 -9.44
C LYS A 444 -18.78 -15.15 -7.97
N ARG A 445 -18.54 -13.95 -7.48
CA ARG A 445 -18.25 -13.70 -6.07
C ARG A 445 -19.45 -14.03 -5.16
N HIS A 446 -20.66 -13.89 -5.69
CA HIS A 446 -21.90 -14.24 -5.01
C HIS A 446 -22.04 -15.73 -4.66
N GLU A 447 -21.45 -16.66 -5.44
CA GLU A 447 -21.56 -18.09 -5.17
C GLU A 447 -20.72 -18.55 -3.97
N PHE A 448 -19.52 -18.03 -3.80
CA PHE A 448 -18.65 -18.44 -2.67
C PHE A 448 -19.15 -17.85 -1.34
N GLU A 449 -19.60 -16.62 -1.32
CA GLU A 449 -20.25 -16.01 -0.16
C GLU A 449 -21.63 -16.63 0.11
N ARG A 450 -22.36 -17.09 -0.91
CA ARG A 450 -23.61 -17.84 -0.74
C ARG A 450 -23.43 -19.13 0.04
N THR A 451 -22.40 -19.91 -0.21
CA THR A 451 -22.17 -21.21 0.44
C THR A 451 -21.87 -21.07 1.95
N TYR A 452 -21.16 -20.01 2.34
CA TYR A 452 -20.92 -19.71 3.76
C TYR A 452 -22.13 -19.06 4.44
N LYS A 453 -22.94 -18.31 3.67
CA LYS A 453 -24.10 -17.57 4.13
C LYS A 453 -25.36 -18.43 4.34
N ASN A 454 -25.62 -19.43 3.50
CA ASN A 454 -26.89 -20.17 3.57
C ASN A 454 -27.08 -20.89 4.91
N ASN A 455 -26.00 -21.29 5.58
CA ASN A 455 -26.11 -21.96 6.89
C ASN A 455 -26.21 -21.02 8.11
N LYS A 456 -25.85 -19.74 8.00
CA LYS A 456 -25.83 -18.81 9.15
C LYS A 456 -26.79 -17.60 8.97
N LEU A 457 -27.05 -17.16 7.73
CA LEU A 457 -27.92 -16.02 7.43
C LEU A 457 -29.41 -16.40 7.31
N GLU A 458 -29.76 -17.64 7.00
CA GLU A 458 -31.17 -18.07 7.07
C GLU A 458 -31.71 -18.09 8.51
N LYS A 459 -30.85 -18.26 9.51
CA LYS A 459 -31.20 -18.05 10.93
C LYS A 459 -31.31 -16.56 11.32
N LEU A 460 -30.88 -15.64 10.46
CA LEU A 460 -30.84 -14.19 10.67
C LEU A 460 -32.02 -13.43 10.07
N ASN A 461 -33.05 -14.11 9.58
CA ASN A 461 -34.33 -13.49 9.22
C ASN A 461 -35.12 -12.96 10.45
N ASN A 462 -34.38 -12.37 11.38
CA ASN A 462 -34.91 -11.70 12.52
C ASN A 462 -35.43 -10.31 12.10
N LYS A 463 -36.66 -10.01 12.42
CA LYS A 463 -37.43 -8.79 12.15
C LYS A 463 -36.86 -7.56 12.92
N SER A 464 -35.60 -7.27 12.82
CA SER A 464 -35.01 -6.09 13.46
C SER A 464 -35.25 -4.85 12.60
N SER A 465 -35.69 -3.76 13.23
CA SER A 465 -35.98 -2.50 12.56
C SER A 465 -34.71 -1.64 12.39
N VAL A 466 -33.73 -1.80 13.26
CA VAL A 466 -32.51 -1.02 13.25
C VAL A 466 -31.30 -1.97 13.24
N ILE A 467 -30.34 -1.69 12.36
CA ILE A 467 -29.02 -2.33 12.35
C ILE A 467 -27.97 -1.26 12.62
N ILE A 468 -27.11 -1.50 13.61
CA ILE A 468 -26.00 -0.64 13.97
C ILE A 468 -24.71 -1.36 13.57
N ALA A 469 -23.94 -0.74 12.65
CA ALA A 469 -22.70 -1.29 12.17
C ALA A 469 -21.51 -0.65 12.89
N LEU A 470 -20.81 -1.44 13.73
CA LEU A 470 -19.57 -1.06 14.37
C LEU A 470 -18.41 -1.45 13.44
N LEU A 471 -17.58 -0.47 13.06
CA LEU A 471 -16.44 -0.65 12.15
C LEU A 471 -15.08 -0.68 12.88
N GLY A 472 -15.10 -0.62 14.23
CA GLY A 472 -13.92 -0.75 15.09
C GLY A 472 -13.08 0.53 15.25
N ASN A 473 -13.57 1.66 14.74
CA ASN A 473 -12.96 2.98 14.87
C ASN A 473 -13.88 3.97 15.61
N GLU A 474 -14.94 3.47 16.26
CA GLU A 474 -15.91 4.27 16.98
C GLU A 474 -15.24 4.96 18.19
N TYR A 475 -15.65 6.22 18.42
CA TYR A 475 -15.27 6.96 19.62
C TYR A 475 -15.93 6.32 20.84
N SER A 476 -17.25 6.07 20.75
CA SER A 476 -18.03 5.33 21.74
C SER A 476 -19.05 4.42 21.07
N SER A 477 -18.87 3.10 21.25
CA SER A 477 -19.85 2.13 20.78
C SER A 477 -21.20 2.28 21.46
N GLU A 478 -21.21 2.72 22.73
CA GLU A 478 -22.40 2.94 23.52
C GLU A 478 -23.23 4.11 23.00
N ASN A 479 -22.60 5.27 22.71
CA ASN A 479 -23.28 6.45 22.17
C ASN A 479 -23.90 6.15 20.80
N LEU A 480 -23.15 5.44 19.93
CA LEU A 480 -23.66 5.03 18.62
C LEU A 480 -24.89 4.14 18.74
N VAL A 481 -24.88 3.22 19.71
CA VAL A 481 -26.01 2.31 19.95
C VAL A 481 -27.19 3.06 20.55
N GLU A 482 -26.98 4.03 21.44
CA GLU A 482 -28.06 4.88 21.98
C GLU A 482 -28.73 5.71 20.88
N ILE A 483 -27.97 6.29 19.95
CA ILE A 483 -28.51 6.96 18.75
C ILE A 483 -29.36 5.97 17.93
N GLY A 484 -28.86 4.74 17.70
CA GLY A 484 -29.65 3.72 17.01
C GLY A 484 -30.95 3.34 17.74
N MET A 485 -30.89 3.29 19.07
CA MET A 485 -32.06 3.05 19.91
C MET A 485 -33.13 4.17 19.82
N SER A 486 -32.67 5.42 19.65
CA SER A 486 -33.56 6.59 19.57
C SER A 486 -34.32 6.69 18.24
N LEU A 487 -33.84 6.00 17.19
CA LEU A 487 -34.45 6.02 15.85
C LEU A 487 -35.65 5.06 15.68
N SER A 488 -35.86 4.11 16.61
CA SER A 488 -36.95 3.13 16.50
C SER A 488 -37.65 2.86 17.81
N ASP A 489 -38.95 2.76 17.70
CA ASP A 489 -39.88 2.41 18.83
C ASP A 489 -39.87 0.88 19.12
N LYS A 490 -39.32 0.07 18.21
CA LYS A 490 -39.24 -1.40 18.39
C LYS A 490 -38.19 -1.78 19.43
N LYS A 491 -38.50 -2.84 20.20
CA LYS A 491 -37.63 -3.28 21.30
C LYS A 491 -36.34 -3.99 20.84
N LYS A 492 -36.29 -4.50 19.58
CA LYS A 492 -35.19 -5.35 19.09
C LYS A 492 -34.29 -4.64 18.11
N ILE A 493 -33.00 -4.57 18.42
CA ILE A 493 -31.99 -3.85 17.66
C ILE A 493 -30.77 -4.78 17.46
N ASP A 494 -30.28 -4.86 16.22
CA ASP A 494 -29.10 -5.64 15.87
C ASP A 494 -27.83 -4.77 15.86
N VAL A 495 -26.81 -5.19 16.60
CA VAL A 495 -25.51 -4.57 16.60
C VAL A 495 -24.51 -5.51 15.94
N LYS A 496 -23.99 -5.13 14.78
CA LYS A 496 -23.05 -5.92 14.00
C LYS A 496 -21.65 -5.32 14.12
N ASN A 497 -20.72 -6.02 14.78
CA ASN A 497 -19.31 -5.62 14.81
C ASN A 497 -18.60 -6.18 13.58
N ILE A 498 -18.35 -5.33 12.58
CA ILE A 498 -17.83 -5.74 11.28
C ILE A 498 -16.29 -5.61 11.27
N THR A 499 -15.63 -6.73 11.07
CA THR A 499 -14.17 -6.80 10.93
C THR A 499 -13.82 -7.15 9.48
N GLU A 500 -13.12 -6.24 8.80
CA GLU A 500 -12.62 -6.48 7.45
C GLU A 500 -11.26 -7.17 7.48
N VAL A 501 -11.11 -8.22 6.68
CA VAL A 501 -9.86 -8.94 6.49
C VAL A 501 -9.49 -8.98 5.01
N PRO A 502 -8.20 -9.01 4.65
CA PRO A 502 -7.78 -9.13 3.25
C PRO A 502 -8.33 -10.39 2.59
N ASP A 503 -8.59 -10.34 1.28
CA ASP A 503 -9.14 -11.45 0.47
C ASP A 503 -8.29 -12.74 0.55
N GLN A 504 -7.00 -12.63 0.87
CA GLN A 504 -6.09 -13.77 1.03
C GLN A 504 -6.26 -14.51 2.37
N THR A 505 -6.98 -13.93 3.31
CA THR A 505 -7.21 -14.50 4.63
C THR A 505 -8.47 -15.37 4.60
N SER A 506 -8.39 -16.63 5.03
CA SER A 506 -9.57 -17.47 5.17
C SER A 506 -10.45 -16.96 6.31
N LEU A 507 -11.74 -16.78 6.05
CA LEU A 507 -12.72 -16.36 7.06
C LEU A 507 -12.81 -17.37 8.22
N ASP A 508 -12.58 -18.67 7.95
CA ASP A 508 -12.62 -19.75 8.93
C ASP A 508 -11.43 -19.73 9.90
N ALA A 509 -10.35 -19.02 9.53
CA ALA A 509 -9.15 -18.94 10.38
C ALA A 509 -9.29 -17.96 11.56
N PHE A 510 -10.37 -17.17 11.57
CA PHE A 510 -10.71 -16.25 12.65
C PHE A 510 -11.78 -16.89 13.53
N GLU A 511 -11.37 -17.72 14.48
CA GLU A 511 -12.27 -18.08 15.60
C GLU A 511 -12.52 -16.85 16.49
N ASP A 512 -13.70 -16.79 17.05
CA ASP A 512 -14.31 -15.69 17.82
C ASP A 512 -13.63 -15.42 19.19
N LYS A 513 -12.34 -15.69 19.33
CA LYS A 513 -11.53 -15.47 20.56
C LYS A 513 -11.04 -14.03 20.73
N ASN A 514 -11.74 -13.05 20.15
CA ASN A 514 -11.32 -11.67 20.28
C ASN A 514 -11.82 -11.09 21.62
N SER A 515 -10.90 -10.87 22.57
CA SER A 515 -11.20 -10.26 23.87
C SER A 515 -11.92 -8.90 23.76
N LYS A 516 -11.71 -8.17 22.65
CA LYS A 516 -12.39 -6.91 22.35
C LYS A 516 -13.89 -7.13 22.09
N ASN A 517 -14.27 -8.18 21.38
CA ASN A 517 -15.67 -8.51 21.13
C ASN A 517 -16.42 -8.82 22.44
N ASN A 518 -15.78 -9.55 23.36
CA ASN A 518 -16.35 -9.86 24.67
C ASN A 518 -16.56 -8.60 25.51
N LEU A 519 -15.63 -7.65 25.46
CA LEU A 519 -15.76 -6.37 26.15
C LEU A 519 -16.96 -5.56 25.61
N ILE A 520 -17.02 -5.40 24.27
CA ILE A 520 -18.15 -4.68 23.63
C ILE A 520 -19.48 -5.36 23.98
N LYS A 521 -19.56 -6.68 23.85
CA LYS A 521 -20.76 -7.46 24.17
C LYS A 521 -21.22 -7.17 25.60
N ARG A 522 -20.31 -7.23 26.59
CA ARG A 522 -20.62 -6.96 27.99
C ARG A 522 -21.14 -5.54 28.23
N LYS A 523 -20.54 -4.53 27.56
CA LYS A 523 -20.99 -3.15 27.65
C LYS A 523 -22.42 -3.00 27.09
N LEU A 524 -22.69 -3.61 25.93
CA LEU A 524 -24.00 -3.57 25.30
C LEU A 524 -25.06 -4.34 26.10
N GLU A 525 -24.73 -5.44 26.74
CA GLU A 525 -25.62 -6.15 27.66
C GLU A 525 -26.02 -5.27 28.86
N ASN A 526 -25.10 -4.50 29.41
CA ASN A 526 -25.40 -3.56 30.49
C ASN A 526 -26.31 -2.43 29.97
N LEU A 527 -26.03 -1.87 28.81
CA LEU A 527 -26.88 -0.84 28.18
C LEU A 527 -28.30 -1.36 27.88
N SER A 528 -28.42 -2.58 27.37
CA SER A 528 -29.68 -3.27 27.13
C SER A 528 -30.56 -3.34 28.40
N LYS A 529 -29.95 -3.71 29.54
CA LYS A 529 -30.64 -3.76 30.84
C LYS A 529 -31.06 -2.36 31.32
N LEU A 530 -30.20 -1.37 31.19
CA LEU A 530 -30.50 0.01 31.63
C LEU A 530 -31.62 0.66 30.85
N LYS A 531 -31.70 0.41 29.52
CA LYS A 531 -32.67 1.05 28.61
C LYS A 531 -33.89 0.17 28.30
N ASN A 532 -33.96 -1.02 28.86
CA ASN A 532 -35.05 -2.00 28.66
C ASN A 532 -35.37 -2.29 27.17
N LYS A 533 -34.29 -2.38 26.35
CA LYS A 533 -34.34 -2.72 24.92
C LYS A 533 -33.43 -3.95 24.64
N GLU A 534 -33.95 -4.88 23.82
CA GLU A 534 -33.20 -6.10 23.45
C GLU A 534 -32.12 -5.77 22.41
N LEU A 535 -30.83 -5.91 22.77
CA LEU A 535 -29.70 -5.74 21.88
C LEU A 535 -29.13 -7.11 21.49
N ILE A 536 -29.05 -7.38 20.19
CA ILE A 536 -28.43 -8.59 19.66
C ILE A 536 -27.05 -8.20 19.12
N PHE A 537 -25.99 -8.64 19.80
CA PHE A 537 -24.62 -8.41 19.35
C PHE A 537 -24.11 -9.60 18.54
N GLU A 538 -23.64 -9.32 17.30
CA GLU A 538 -23.05 -10.33 16.43
C GLU A 538 -21.76 -9.82 15.78
N PRO A 539 -20.62 -10.50 15.98
CA PRO A 539 -19.42 -10.24 15.21
C PRO A 539 -19.56 -10.77 13.78
N LEU A 540 -19.21 -9.93 12.79
CA LEU A 540 -19.22 -10.26 11.37
C LEU A 540 -17.83 -10.07 10.79
N ILE A 541 -17.25 -11.13 10.19
CA ILE A 541 -15.98 -11.06 9.48
C ILE A 541 -16.26 -11.03 7.98
N THR A 542 -15.66 -10.08 7.28
CA THR A 542 -15.91 -9.89 5.85
C THR A 542 -14.63 -9.50 5.10
N HIS A 543 -14.61 -9.73 3.80
CA HIS A 543 -13.58 -9.19 2.90
C HIS A 543 -13.97 -7.83 2.31
N ASN A 544 -15.22 -7.39 2.49
CA ASN A 544 -15.74 -6.16 1.88
C ASN A 544 -16.87 -5.58 2.74
N ILE A 545 -16.54 -4.55 3.53
CA ILE A 545 -17.52 -3.85 4.39
C ILE A 545 -18.67 -3.27 3.59
N PRO A 546 -18.45 -2.48 2.50
CA PRO A 546 -19.55 -1.90 1.72
C PRO A 546 -20.55 -2.93 1.23
N TYR A 547 -20.07 -4.05 0.71
CA TYR A 547 -20.93 -5.13 0.22
C TYR A 547 -21.76 -5.77 1.35
N SER A 548 -21.14 -5.99 2.51
CA SER A 548 -21.84 -6.54 3.66
C SER A 548 -22.94 -5.60 4.16
N ILE A 549 -22.67 -4.30 4.19
CA ILE A 549 -23.65 -3.27 4.56
C ILE A 549 -24.76 -3.18 3.53
N GLU A 550 -24.44 -3.17 2.22
CA GLU A 550 -25.45 -3.19 1.15
C GLU A 550 -26.40 -4.39 1.27
N ASN A 551 -25.84 -5.56 1.55
CA ASN A 551 -26.66 -6.76 1.72
C ASN A 551 -27.59 -6.69 2.94
N MET A 552 -27.09 -6.16 4.05
CA MET A 552 -27.92 -5.95 5.24
C MET A 552 -29.04 -4.92 4.98
N SER A 553 -28.75 -3.88 4.17
CA SER A 553 -29.73 -2.85 3.82
C SER A 553 -30.87 -3.34 2.90
N LYS A 554 -30.72 -4.50 2.25
CA LYS A 554 -31.75 -5.12 1.42
C LYS A 554 -32.86 -5.83 2.22
N ASN A 555 -32.71 -5.90 3.53
CA ASN A 555 -33.72 -6.51 4.38
C ASN A 555 -34.98 -5.60 4.42
N LYS A 556 -36.11 -6.13 3.98
CA LYS A 556 -37.41 -5.38 3.90
C LYS A 556 -37.95 -4.91 5.26
N SER A 557 -37.52 -5.52 6.37
CA SER A 557 -37.92 -5.13 7.72
C SER A 557 -37.06 -4.02 8.33
N LEU A 558 -35.96 -3.64 7.64
CA LEU A 558 -35.02 -2.64 8.14
C LEU A 558 -35.53 -1.23 7.87
N GLU A 559 -35.73 -0.47 8.95
CA GLU A 559 -36.14 0.94 8.92
C GLU A 559 -34.89 1.84 8.86
N TRP A 560 -33.90 1.58 9.73
CA TRP A 560 -32.70 2.39 9.84
C TRP A 560 -31.42 1.57 9.89
N MET A 561 -30.38 2.07 9.21
CA MET A 561 -29.01 1.64 9.38
C MET A 561 -28.18 2.77 9.96
N VAL A 562 -27.44 2.50 11.04
CA VAL A 562 -26.64 3.50 11.77
C VAL A 562 -25.16 3.13 11.71
N ILE A 563 -24.33 4.10 11.34
CA ILE A 563 -22.87 3.92 11.24
C ILE A 563 -22.19 5.17 11.80
N GLU A 564 -21.07 5.01 12.49
CA GLU A 564 -20.24 6.14 12.91
C GLU A 564 -19.43 6.68 11.74
N TRP A 565 -19.27 7.99 11.74
CA TRP A 565 -18.54 8.75 10.75
C TRP A 565 -17.60 9.76 11.42
N ASN A 566 -16.35 9.81 10.99
CA ASN A 566 -15.32 10.67 11.56
C ASN A 566 -15.31 12.12 11.01
N GLY A 567 -16.34 12.54 10.31
CA GLY A 567 -16.46 13.88 9.73
C GLY A 567 -15.64 14.13 8.46
N ARG A 568 -14.81 13.18 8.00
CA ARG A 568 -14.02 13.37 6.77
C ARG A 568 -14.90 13.35 5.53
N SER A 569 -14.50 14.14 4.51
CA SER A 569 -15.16 14.13 3.20
C SER A 569 -15.22 12.70 2.63
N TYR A 570 -16.33 12.38 1.97
CA TYR A 570 -16.55 11.07 1.31
C TYR A 570 -15.71 10.89 0.05
N ASN A 571 -15.23 11.99 -0.53
CA ASN A 571 -14.47 11.99 -1.76
C ASN A 571 -12.99 12.15 -1.43
N GLY A 572 -12.20 11.07 -1.61
CA GLY A 572 -10.77 11.18 -1.81
C GLY A 572 -10.49 11.87 -3.16
N ILE A 573 -9.29 12.40 -3.35
CA ILE A 573 -8.89 13.11 -4.57
C ILE A 573 -9.08 12.23 -5.83
N LEU A 574 -8.89 10.92 -5.70
CA LEU A 574 -8.93 9.96 -6.81
C LEU A 574 -9.88 8.78 -6.59
N ILE A 575 -10.27 8.49 -5.35
CA ILE A 575 -10.98 7.27 -4.99
C ILE A 575 -12.01 7.58 -3.91
N ASN A 576 -13.26 7.10 -4.06
CA ASN A 576 -14.24 7.22 -2.99
C ASN A 576 -13.83 6.37 -1.79
N ASN A 577 -13.97 6.93 -0.60
CA ASN A 577 -13.83 6.13 0.60
C ASN A 577 -15.03 5.13 0.72
N PRO A 578 -14.91 4.08 1.53
CA PRO A 578 -15.97 3.10 1.72
C PRO A 578 -17.33 3.69 2.07
N LEU A 579 -17.37 4.75 2.86
CA LEU A 579 -18.60 5.43 3.29
C LEU A 579 -19.31 6.10 2.11
N GLY A 580 -18.62 6.75 1.20
CA GLY A 580 -19.21 7.37 0.01
C GLY A 580 -19.88 6.33 -0.89
N TRP A 581 -19.28 5.17 -1.05
CA TRP A 581 -19.89 4.06 -1.78
C TRP A 581 -21.13 3.52 -1.06
N ILE A 582 -21.06 3.33 0.26
CA ILE A 582 -22.15 2.86 1.11
C ILE A 582 -23.34 3.79 0.96
N ILE A 583 -23.16 5.10 1.15
CA ILE A 583 -24.23 6.10 1.06
C ILE A 583 -24.92 6.09 -0.31
N SER A 584 -24.19 5.85 -1.38
CA SER A 584 -24.75 5.84 -2.73
C SER A 584 -25.50 4.56 -3.10
N ASN A 585 -25.36 3.47 -2.33
CA ASN A 585 -25.90 2.15 -2.66
C ASN A 585 -26.88 1.59 -1.61
N ILE A 586 -27.04 2.22 -0.45
CA ILE A 586 -28.01 1.81 0.57
C ILE A 586 -29.44 2.15 0.13
N LYS A 587 -30.35 1.21 0.37
CA LYS A 587 -31.77 1.34 0.04
C LYS A 587 -32.66 1.69 1.23
N SER A 588 -32.23 1.38 2.46
CA SER A 588 -32.93 1.73 3.70
C SER A 588 -32.61 3.17 4.11
N ASN A 589 -33.38 3.72 5.07
CA ASN A 589 -32.99 4.95 5.74
C ASN A 589 -31.62 4.76 6.41
N PHE A 590 -30.83 5.83 6.44
CA PHE A 590 -29.44 5.75 6.86
C PHE A 590 -29.05 6.93 7.76
N ALA A 591 -28.42 6.64 8.88
CA ALA A 591 -27.94 7.61 9.84
C ALA A 591 -26.41 7.52 9.99
N LEU A 592 -25.74 8.64 9.74
CA LEU A 592 -24.33 8.82 10.02
C LEU A 592 -24.15 9.65 11.27
N PHE A 593 -23.49 9.08 12.28
CA PHE A 593 -23.24 9.75 13.55
C PHE A 593 -21.76 10.10 13.68
N LYS A 594 -21.46 11.37 13.92
CA LYS A 594 -20.13 11.85 14.33
C LYS A 594 -20.16 12.14 15.82
N ASP A 595 -19.47 11.32 16.59
CA ASP A 595 -19.33 11.50 18.03
C ASP A 595 -18.20 12.48 18.36
N ASN A 596 -18.52 13.60 18.99
CA ASN A 596 -17.56 14.58 19.51
C ASN A 596 -17.36 14.44 21.04
N GLY A 597 -17.76 13.29 21.64
CA GLY A 597 -17.53 12.99 23.05
C GLY A 597 -18.62 13.48 24.00
N ILE A 598 -19.73 14.01 23.47
CA ILE A 598 -20.89 14.43 24.27
C ILE A 598 -21.68 13.18 24.66
N LYS A 599 -21.88 13.00 25.97
CA LYS A 599 -22.59 11.82 26.52
C LYS A 599 -24.07 12.02 26.73
N TYR A 600 -24.50 13.24 26.93
CA TYR A 600 -25.89 13.59 27.23
C TYR A 600 -26.37 14.62 26.22
N PHE A 601 -27.51 14.36 25.59
CA PHE A 601 -28.14 15.25 24.62
C PHE A 601 -29.33 15.92 25.25
N SER A 602 -29.17 17.16 25.69
CA SER A 602 -30.21 17.99 26.30
C SER A 602 -30.78 19.00 25.31
N GLU A 603 -29.94 19.54 24.45
CA GLU A 603 -30.29 20.54 23.44
C GLU A 603 -29.92 20.02 22.04
N ILE A 604 -30.94 19.81 21.20
CA ILE A 604 -30.80 19.25 19.86
C ILE A 604 -31.24 20.27 18.83
N VAL A 605 -30.38 20.58 17.84
CA VAL A 605 -30.72 21.49 16.74
C VAL A 605 -30.91 20.71 15.44
N LEU A 606 -32.05 20.93 14.77
CA LEU A 606 -32.31 20.46 13.41
C LEU A 606 -32.07 21.59 12.42
N ALA A 607 -30.95 21.54 11.68
CA ALA A 607 -30.63 22.51 10.65
C ALA A 607 -31.15 22.03 9.27
N ILE A 608 -32.11 22.76 8.72
CA ILE A 608 -32.72 22.41 7.45
C ILE A 608 -32.96 23.63 6.57
N ARG A 609 -32.87 23.46 5.24
CA ARG A 609 -33.18 24.52 4.29
C ARG A 609 -34.64 24.85 4.31
N PRO A 610 -35.02 26.13 4.13
CA PRO A 610 -36.37 26.53 3.87
C PRO A 610 -37.01 25.71 2.73
N ASN A 611 -38.26 25.30 2.85
CA ASN A 611 -39.03 24.56 1.83
C ASN A 611 -38.45 23.18 1.42
N SER A 612 -37.68 22.53 2.30
CA SER A 612 -37.18 21.17 2.05
C SER A 612 -38.35 20.17 2.01
N LYS A 613 -38.39 19.29 1.01
CA LYS A 613 -39.39 18.23 0.88
C LYS A 613 -39.38 17.25 2.05
N ASP A 614 -38.22 17.03 2.62
CA ASP A 614 -38.00 16.06 3.69
C ASP A 614 -38.20 16.64 5.09
N LEU A 615 -38.66 17.91 5.20
CA LEU A 615 -38.83 18.61 6.48
C LEU A 615 -39.69 17.82 7.48
N LYS A 616 -40.84 17.33 7.04
CA LYS A 616 -41.81 16.63 7.90
C LYS A 616 -41.21 15.33 8.48
N GLU A 617 -40.49 14.57 7.66
CA GLU A 617 -39.89 13.31 8.08
C GLU A 617 -38.67 13.51 8.98
N LEU A 618 -37.83 14.50 8.68
CA LEU A 618 -36.72 14.88 9.52
C LEU A 618 -37.18 15.42 10.88
N LEU A 619 -38.24 16.25 10.92
CA LEU A 619 -38.88 16.70 12.17
C LEU A 619 -39.39 15.55 13.00
N ASN A 620 -40.15 14.62 12.39
CA ASN A 620 -40.67 13.45 13.08
C ASN A 620 -39.54 12.57 13.66
N THR A 621 -38.46 12.37 12.89
CA THR A 621 -37.33 11.57 13.34
C THR A 621 -36.56 12.27 14.46
N THR A 622 -36.32 13.58 14.32
CA THR A 622 -35.66 14.38 15.37
C THR A 622 -36.50 14.44 16.63
N ALA A 623 -37.82 14.59 16.52
CA ALA A 623 -38.70 14.57 17.68
C ALA A 623 -38.65 13.23 18.43
N LYS A 624 -38.54 12.08 17.74
CA LYS A 624 -38.32 10.78 18.38
C LYS A 624 -37.00 10.74 19.16
N ILE A 625 -35.93 11.27 18.58
CA ILE A 625 -34.62 11.37 19.22
C ILE A 625 -34.77 12.24 20.49
N CYS A 626 -35.38 13.40 20.40
CA CYS A 626 -35.59 14.28 21.54
C CYS A 626 -36.45 13.61 22.65
N SER A 627 -37.49 12.89 22.27
CA SER A 627 -38.30 12.12 23.22
C SER A 627 -37.50 11.03 23.94
N TYR A 628 -36.60 10.35 23.23
CA TYR A 628 -35.76 9.30 23.81
C TYR A 628 -34.77 9.86 24.83
N PHE A 629 -34.15 11.00 24.54
CA PHE A 629 -33.15 11.64 25.40
C PHE A 629 -33.76 12.64 26.40
N ASN A 630 -35.05 12.89 26.35
CA ASN A 630 -35.72 13.96 27.09
C ASN A 630 -35.12 15.34 26.82
N ALA A 631 -34.85 15.63 25.53
CA ALA A 631 -34.13 16.81 25.06
C ALA A 631 -35.09 17.85 24.45
N ARG A 632 -34.66 19.12 24.42
CA ARG A 632 -35.32 20.18 23.66
C ARG A 632 -34.89 20.16 22.21
N MET A 633 -35.78 20.57 21.29
CA MET A 633 -35.53 20.60 19.85
C MET A 633 -35.56 22.05 19.37
N THR A 634 -34.55 22.50 18.67
CA THR A 634 -34.58 23.79 17.96
C THR A 634 -34.57 23.54 16.46
N LEU A 635 -35.58 24.04 15.75
CA LEU A 635 -35.59 24.07 14.29
C LEU A 635 -34.86 25.32 13.83
N LEU A 636 -33.71 25.09 13.13
CA LEU A 636 -32.85 26.16 12.65
C LEU A 636 -33.02 26.37 11.14
N HIS A 637 -33.38 27.56 10.74
CA HIS A 637 -33.33 28.03 9.36
C HIS A 637 -32.27 29.12 9.21
N ILE A 638 -31.34 28.96 8.27
CA ILE A 638 -30.39 30.00 7.88
C ILE A 638 -30.81 30.53 6.52
N ILE A 639 -31.01 31.84 6.45
CA ILE A 639 -31.44 32.58 5.28
C ILE A 639 -30.40 33.62 4.87
N THR A 640 -30.39 34.02 3.62
CA THR A 640 -29.50 35.08 3.13
C THR A 640 -29.94 36.44 3.65
N LYS A 641 -29.02 37.40 3.76
CA LYS A 641 -29.36 38.79 4.20
C LYS A 641 -30.33 39.48 3.30
N ASP A 642 -30.38 39.11 2.01
CA ASP A 642 -31.28 39.71 1.01
C ASP A 642 -32.71 39.18 1.08
N THR A 643 -33.02 38.22 1.95
CA THR A 643 -34.34 37.62 2.08
C THR A 643 -35.34 38.65 2.63
N SER A 644 -36.43 38.87 1.89
CA SER A 644 -37.44 39.87 2.25
C SER A 644 -38.21 39.51 3.56
N GLU A 645 -38.67 40.53 4.28
CA GLU A 645 -39.43 40.31 5.52
C GLU A 645 -40.73 39.52 5.27
N LYS A 646 -41.34 39.66 4.10
CA LYS A 646 -42.52 38.86 3.74
C LYS A 646 -42.20 37.39 3.63
N GLU A 647 -41.11 37.05 3.02
CA GLU A 647 -40.64 35.64 2.93
C GLU A 647 -40.29 35.06 4.29
N ILE A 648 -39.67 35.86 5.17
CA ILE A 648 -39.36 35.44 6.54
C ILE A 648 -40.64 35.15 7.32
N ASN A 649 -41.65 36.00 7.22
CA ASN A 649 -42.94 35.79 7.91
C ASN A 649 -43.67 34.55 7.38
N ILE A 650 -43.63 34.31 6.08
CA ILE A 650 -44.20 33.08 5.48
C ILE A 650 -43.46 31.84 6.00
N LEU A 651 -42.11 31.89 6.02
CA LEU A 651 -41.29 30.80 6.53
C LEU A 651 -41.58 30.54 8.00
N LYS A 652 -41.67 31.58 8.82
CA LYS A 652 -41.98 31.49 10.24
C LYS A 652 -43.32 30.83 10.47
N ASN A 653 -44.40 31.33 9.85
CA ASN A 653 -45.77 30.78 9.98
C ASN A 653 -45.84 29.31 9.53
N ASN A 654 -45.17 28.95 8.42
CA ASN A 654 -45.13 27.58 7.95
C ASN A 654 -44.38 26.66 8.92
N SER A 655 -43.26 27.13 9.47
CA SER A 655 -42.43 26.34 10.41
C SER A 655 -43.15 26.17 11.74
N GLU A 656 -43.77 27.21 12.28
CA GLU A 656 -44.57 27.16 13.52
C GLU A 656 -45.72 26.14 13.40
N LYS A 657 -46.42 26.13 12.27
CA LYS A 657 -47.48 25.14 12.00
C LYS A 657 -46.99 23.68 12.05
N TYR A 658 -45.75 23.41 11.58
CA TYR A 658 -45.16 22.08 11.71
C TYR A 658 -44.73 21.79 13.16
N LEU A 659 -44.33 22.81 13.92
CA LEU A 659 -43.86 22.69 15.31
C LEU A 659 -45.03 22.61 16.32
N GLU A 660 -46.26 23.05 15.98
CA GLU A 660 -47.43 22.95 16.85
C GLU A 660 -47.60 21.59 17.51
N LYS A 661 -47.34 20.52 16.73
CA LYS A 661 -47.44 19.13 17.23
C LYS A 661 -46.42 18.82 18.32
N TYR A 662 -45.32 19.57 18.37
CA TYR A 662 -44.15 19.37 19.27
C TYR A 662 -43.90 20.54 20.21
N SER A 663 -44.88 21.46 20.32
CA SER A 663 -44.77 22.75 21.03
C SER A 663 -44.27 22.67 22.48
N LYS A 664 -44.40 21.51 23.15
CA LYS A 664 -43.92 21.29 24.52
C LYS A 664 -42.44 21.27 24.68
N PHE A 665 -41.65 20.99 23.61
CA PHE A 665 -40.19 20.82 23.66
C PHE A 665 -39.50 21.31 22.38
N SER A 666 -40.16 22.15 21.57
CA SER A 666 -39.56 22.65 20.31
C SER A 666 -39.63 24.16 20.18
N ASP A 667 -38.52 24.74 19.70
CA ASP A 667 -38.32 26.16 19.43
C ASP A 667 -37.94 26.40 17.96
N LEU A 668 -38.20 27.62 17.43
CA LEU A 668 -37.80 28.05 16.10
C LEU A 668 -36.71 29.13 16.18
N LYS A 669 -35.56 28.91 15.51
CA LYS A 669 -34.49 29.90 15.38
C LYS A 669 -34.26 30.19 13.89
N ILE A 670 -34.41 31.45 13.46
CA ILE A 670 -34.14 31.92 12.10
C ILE A 670 -32.98 32.88 12.16
N VAL A 671 -31.90 32.61 11.40
CA VAL A 671 -30.68 33.37 11.40
C VAL A 671 -30.39 33.91 10.00
N LYS A 672 -30.12 35.20 9.90
CA LYS A 672 -29.65 35.84 8.64
C LYS A 672 -28.11 35.77 8.54
N SER A 673 -27.58 35.22 7.46
CA SER A 673 -26.14 35.12 7.26
C SER A 673 -25.76 35.01 5.79
N ASP A 674 -24.57 35.54 5.45
CA ASP A 674 -23.95 35.39 4.14
C ASP A 674 -23.24 34.04 4.00
N SER A 675 -22.76 33.45 5.12
CA SER A 675 -22.09 32.17 5.15
C SER A 675 -22.89 31.17 5.99
N ILE A 676 -23.63 30.28 5.32
CA ILE A 676 -24.39 29.22 5.98
C ILE A 676 -23.45 28.29 6.79
N ILE A 677 -22.23 28.08 6.29
CA ILE A 677 -21.25 27.18 6.91
C ILE A 677 -20.80 27.73 8.27
N GLU A 678 -20.29 28.94 8.30
CA GLU A 678 -19.79 29.60 9.52
C GLU A 678 -20.91 29.78 10.56
N SER A 679 -22.13 30.05 10.10
CA SER A 679 -23.27 30.19 11.01
C SER A 679 -23.63 28.87 11.70
N ILE A 680 -23.63 27.74 10.96
CA ILE A 680 -23.89 26.44 11.58
C ILE A 680 -22.76 26.06 12.54
N GLU A 681 -21.50 26.30 12.16
CA GLU A 681 -20.36 26.05 13.02
C GLU A 681 -20.50 26.81 14.34
N THR A 682 -20.72 28.13 14.29
CA THR A 682 -20.85 28.97 15.48
C THR A 682 -22.06 28.54 16.33
N ILE A 683 -23.22 28.34 15.73
CA ILE A 683 -24.44 27.96 16.44
C ILE A 683 -24.31 26.56 17.05
N SER A 684 -23.56 25.65 16.44
CA SER A 684 -23.36 24.29 16.96
C SER A 684 -22.72 24.26 18.37
N SER A 685 -22.06 25.34 18.79
CA SER A 685 -21.50 25.44 20.15
C SER A 685 -22.55 25.61 21.26
N GLU A 686 -23.79 25.98 20.90
CA GLU A 686 -24.91 26.15 21.83
C GLU A 686 -25.70 24.85 22.05
N TYR A 687 -25.41 23.79 21.31
CA TYR A 687 -26.18 22.54 21.28
C TYR A 687 -25.30 21.32 21.52
N ASP A 688 -25.93 20.20 21.89
CA ASP A 688 -25.26 18.91 22.11
C ASP A 688 -25.24 18.05 20.83
N LEU A 689 -26.31 18.14 20.03
CA LEU A 689 -26.47 17.37 18.81
C LEU A 689 -27.01 18.23 17.67
N LEU A 690 -26.27 18.27 16.56
CA LEU A 690 -26.69 18.87 15.31
C LEU A 690 -27.25 17.78 14.37
N VAL A 691 -28.52 17.87 14.04
CA VAL A 691 -29.22 16.99 13.07
C VAL A 691 -29.29 17.69 11.71
N ILE A 692 -28.84 17.01 10.65
CA ILE A 692 -28.88 17.52 9.28
C ILE A 692 -29.39 16.46 8.31
N GLY A 693 -30.17 16.89 7.30
CA GLY A 693 -30.62 16.00 6.22
C GLY A 693 -29.57 15.86 5.11
N THR A 694 -29.57 14.74 4.39
CA THR A 694 -28.72 14.54 3.20
C THR A 694 -29.40 15.16 1.96
N PRO A 695 -28.71 15.95 1.11
CA PRO A 695 -29.30 16.43 -0.14
C PRO A 695 -29.47 15.27 -1.12
N LYS A 696 -30.61 15.26 -1.82
CA LYS A 696 -30.81 14.37 -2.98
C LYS A 696 -29.76 14.71 -4.05
N LYS A 697 -29.24 13.68 -4.75
CA LYS A 697 -28.19 13.77 -5.75
C LYS A 697 -28.56 14.75 -6.88
N ASP A 698 -27.91 15.89 -6.92
CA ASP A 698 -27.96 16.77 -8.08
C ASP A 698 -26.56 17.31 -8.37
N THR A 699 -25.96 16.79 -9.41
CA THR A 699 -24.77 17.26 -10.14
C THR A 699 -23.47 16.49 -9.92
N LEU A 700 -22.83 16.16 -11.06
CA LEU A 700 -21.45 15.65 -11.19
C LEU A 700 -20.42 16.46 -10.36
N LYS A 701 -20.68 17.76 -10.15
CA LYS A 701 -19.82 18.66 -9.35
C LYS A 701 -19.84 18.31 -7.86
N SER A 702 -20.97 17.87 -7.31
CA SER A 702 -21.06 17.43 -5.90
C SER A 702 -20.44 16.04 -5.68
N MET A 703 -20.33 15.23 -6.74
CA MET A 703 -19.62 13.95 -6.71
C MET A 703 -18.10 14.12 -6.69
N LEU A 704 -17.57 15.15 -7.38
CA LEU A 704 -16.12 15.35 -7.53
C LEU A 704 -15.50 16.23 -6.43
N PHE A 705 -16.26 17.18 -5.86
CA PHE A 705 -15.71 18.19 -4.94
C PHE A 705 -16.32 18.17 -3.53
N GLY A 706 -17.10 17.15 -3.20
CA GLY A 706 -17.86 17.12 -1.93
C GLY A 706 -19.04 18.10 -1.91
N THR A 707 -20.00 17.85 -1.06
CA THR A 707 -21.04 18.85 -0.77
C THR A 707 -20.52 19.74 0.34
N GLY A 708 -20.70 21.06 0.27
CA GLY A 708 -20.33 22.00 1.35
C GLY A 708 -20.84 21.59 2.75
N LYS A 709 -21.75 20.63 2.82
CA LYS A 709 -22.28 20.03 4.05
C LYS A 709 -21.30 19.10 4.79
N ASP A 710 -20.26 18.61 4.14
CA ASP A 710 -19.23 17.82 4.79
C ASP A 710 -18.34 18.71 5.68
N HIS A 711 -18.19 19.99 5.30
CA HIS A 711 -17.50 21.00 6.12
C HIS A 711 -18.22 21.28 7.45
N PHE A 712 -19.56 21.37 7.45
CA PHE A 712 -20.31 21.56 8.68
C PHE A 712 -20.06 20.47 9.71
N ALA A 713 -20.08 19.23 9.24
CA ALA A 713 -19.88 18.10 10.12
C ALA A 713 -18.45 17.96 10.61
N THR A 714 -17.47 18.47 9.83
CA THR A 714 -16.07 18.45 10.25
C THR A 714 -15.78 19.46 11.34
N ASN A 715 -16.37 20.65 11.23
CA ASN A 715 -16.05 21.81 12.08
C ASN A 715 -17.06 22.04 13.21
N ALA A 716 -18.21 21.34 13.22
CA ALA A 716 -19.18 21.47 14.29
C ALA A 716 -18.58 21.13 15.66
N PHE A 717 -18.86 21.98 16.65
CA PHE A 717 -18.41 21.81 18.04
C PHE A 717 -19.17 20.71 18.79
N CYS A 718 -20.44 20.46 18.42
CA CYS A 718 -21.25 19.38 18.98
C CYS A 718 -21.17 18.08 18.17
N SER A 719 -21.77 17.01 18.67
CA SER A 719 -21.96 15.78 17.91
C SER A 719 -22.91 16.02 16.72
N VAL A 720 -22.69 15.30 15.60
CA VAL A 720 -23.47 15.50 14.37
C VAL A 720 -24.15 14.23 13.94
N LEU A 721 -25.44 14.30 13.66
CA LEU A 721 -26.24 13.22 13.11
C LEU A 721 -26.78 13.60 11.73
N ARG A 722 -26.30 12.91 10.71
CA ARG A 722 -26.77 13.09 9.34
C ARG A 722 -27.76 12.01 8.97
N LEU A 723 -28.96 12.41 8.65
CA LEU A 723 -30.07 11.53 8.28
C LEU A 723 -30.26 11.53 6.76
N THR A 724 -30.35 10.34 6.20
CA THR A 724 -30.72 10.10 4.80
C THR A 724 -32.05 9.33 4.80
N ILE A 725 -33.08 9.94 4.30
CA ILE A 725 -34.39 9.32 4.16
C ILE A 725 -34.54 8.90 2.70
N ASN A 726 -34.72 7.62 2.46
CA ASN A 726 -34.96 7.07 1.14
C ASN A 726 -36.47 6.86 0.93
N ASP A 727 -36.99 7.32 -0.21
CA ASP A 727 -38.38 7.05 -0.60
C ASP A 727 -38.55 5.52 -0.68
N SER A 728 -39.40 4.95 0.13
CA SER A 728 -39.75 3.51 0.22
C SER A 728 -40.49 3.04 -1.03
#